data_53c492030f1255aa77cbc7cf62cd3920
#
_entry.id   53c492030f1255aa77cbc7cf62cd3920
#
_cell.length_a   1.000
_cell.length_b   1.000
_cell.length_c   1.000
_cell.angle_alpha   90.00
_cell.angle_beta   90.00
_cell.angle_gamma   90.00
#
_symmetry.space_group_name_H-M   'P 1'
#
loop_
_entity.id
_entity.type
_entity.pdbx_description
1 polymer ?
#
loop_
_entity_poly.entity_id
_entity_poly.type
_entity_poly.pdbx_seq_one_letter_code
_entity_poly.pdbx_strand_id
1 'polypeptide(L)'
;MKFRHVLLAIVGLLASGKVFGQPSASRMTSPELAKLDPGSYDGTWWNRAPVRLIQTNLREIDALMNTDAYVQSMVDASASVVMLNVGGIVANYPTKLDYHFKNQYMKGGDLVGDLVTKLHAKGIKVIGRFDFSKINETYADKKPDWLYVSTEGKHVHFNGQVHTCPNGGYQQEYGFQILREAIAKYPLDGIFFNMIGYTTSDYNGTYYGICQCNNCKKRFHDETGMTLPVKADMNDPVFRRYNTFKKTTADELFYKIGDYVKKLNPNLIVNTYADAGVDMIRDESSSWLTDDYEWNYSGTDHVKRVLGSFKDKVPSNVFIYFLAIGFRHTATSPNIGRVWLLGNMLNGAPLDFNVVGTLVNQDDRVFIPILNDLYGFHKRNEKLFANLKPVSHVGLIKGSEKEYRGLIKLLSEEHIMYDIIEPATIGGNSSPRPLQEYDALILGDVPNMADQLADQLDEYVKNGGKLLVTGFSSTNDETGKPMKRVRLKSLGVLPEYELFPQSKSTYLQVSDIDKKTLGTDGFRDVDLVMMYSDFMKCKTTGSAQPYMKLVPATRFGPPEKSYFTEADVTDAPGLIGNVYGKGKTVFIPWRLGSHYEFKGHHAHRALFVAALKNILQTPESLKTNASPLIEMTHMANRSGAFEWIGLINHSGQIGASLREPIPILNTTVRFKPAKPVKQLKLMRSGNELTFTLTNGWVECVVPRVADFDMLVCLYQ
;
A
#
# COMPACT_ATOMS: atom_id res chain seq x y z
N MET A 1 7.42 -34.22 -65.26
CA MET A 1 8.76 -33.58 -65.42
C MET A 1 9.52 -33.80 -64.13
N LYS A 2 10.63 -34.49 -64.22
CA LYS A 2 11.50 -34.89 -63.09
C LYS A 2 12.34 -33.70 -62.60
N PHE A 3 12.45 -33.47 -61.31
CA PHE A 3 13.62 -32.76 -60.70
C PHE A 3 14.22 -33.55 -59.61
N ARG A 4 15.52 -33.65 -59.64
CA ARG A 4 16.42 -34.52 -58.91
C ARG A 4 16.70 -33.97 -57.49
N HIS A 5 16.85 -34.89 -56.56
CA HIS A 5 17.46 -34.70 -55.25
C HIS A 5 18.94 -34.30 -55.38
N VAL A 6 19.34 -33.29 -54.59
CA VAL A 6 20.74 -33.06 -54.23
C VAL A 6 20.81 -33.14 -52.73
N LEU A 7 21.44 -34.19 -52.24
CA LEU A 7 21.87 -34.35 -50.85
C LEU A 7 23.12 -33.49 -50.63
N LEU A 8 23.06 -32.51 -49.72
CA LEU A 8 24.25 -31.90 -49.13
C LEU A 8 24.35 -32.35 -47.70
N ALA A 9 25.39 -33.11 -47.40
CA ALA A 9 25.79 -33.47 -46.05
C ALA A 9 26.42 -32.23 -45.36
N ILE A 10 25.80 -31.73 -44.30
CA ILE A 10 26.39 -30.76 -43.40
C ILE A 10 26.82 -31.53 -42.15
N VAL A 11 28.13 -31.59 -41.97
CA VAL A 11 28.82 -32.14 -40.81
C VAL A 11 28.45 -31.27 -39.57
N GLY A 12 27.83 -31.89 -38.58
CA GLY A 12 27.46 -31.24 -37.36
C GLY A 12 28.68 -30.89 -36.51
N LEU A 13 28.93 -29.62 -36.28
CA LEU A 13 29.68 -29.15 -35.10
C LEU A 13 28.69 -29.02 -33.94
N LEU A 14 28.69 -29.97 -33.03
CA LEU A 14 28.08 -29.88 -31.73
C LEU A 14 28.81 -28.81 -30.91
N ALA A 15 28.41 -27.56 -31.02
CA ALA A 15 28.72 -26.57 -30.01
C ALA A 15 27.92 -26.92 -28.77
N SER A 16 28.58 -27.42 -27.74
CA SER A 16 28.05 -27.60 -26.41
C SER A 16 27.68 -26.24 -25.85
N GLY A 17 26.43 -25.80 -26.09
CA GLY A 17 25.83 -24.70 -25.37
C GLY A 17 25.75 -25.09 -23.89
N LYS A 18 26.59 -24.47 -23.07
CA LYS A 18 26.42 -24.48 -21.62
C LYS A 18 25.06 -23.87 -21.36
N VAL A 19 24.08 -24.72 -21.09
CA VAL A 19 22.84 -24.33 -20.40
C VAL A 19 23.31 -23.65 -19.12
N PHE A 20 23.10 -22.36 -19.00
CA PHE A 20 23.31 -21.66 -17.74
C PHE A 20 22.37 -22.31 -16.74
N GLY A 21 22.92 -23.17 -15.91
CA GLY A 21 22.21 -23.84 -14.86
C GLY A 21 21.51 -22.83 -13.97
N GLN A 22 20.26 -23.07 -13.65
CA GLN A 22 19.57 -22.41 -12.58
C GLN A 22 20.52 -22.42 -11.35
N PRO A 23 20.66 -21.33 -10.59
CA PRO A 23 21.51 -21.31 -9.42
C PRO A 23 21.03 -22.40 -8.48
N SER A 24 21.88 -23.35 -8.19
CA SER A 24 21.62 -24.49 -7.32
C SER A 24 21.07 -24.03 -5.98
N ALA A 25 20.00 -24.64 -5.51
CA ALA A 25 19.25 -24.35 -4.29
C ALA A 25 20.04 -24.60 -2.97
N SER A 26 21.37 -24.75 -3.01
CA SER A 26 22.21 -25.05 -1.85
C SER A 26 23.25 -23.97 -1.57
N ARG A 27 22.81 -22.72 -1.37
CA ARG A 27 23.73 -21.75 -0.76
C ARG A 27 23.46 -21.67 0.73
N MET A 28 24.36 -22.25 1.50
CA MET A 28 24.38 -22.23 2.95
C MET A 28 24.27 -20.79 3.47
N THR A 29 23.44 -20.60 4.49
CA THR A 29 23.52 -19.42 5.36
C THR A 29 24.96 -19.26 5.82
N SER A 30 25.52 -18.04 5.74
CA SER A 30 26.85 -17.81 6.30
C SER A 30 26.81 -18.17 7.78
N PRO A 31 27.90 -18.75 8.34
CA PRO A 31 27.97 -19.09 9.77
C PRO A 31 27.66 -17.91 10.68
N GLU A 32 27.88 -16.69 10.22
CA GLU A 32 27.59 -15.44 10.92
C GLU A 32 26.08 -15.14 10.94
N LEU A 33 25.36 -15.36 9.84
CA LEU A 33 23.90 -15.22 9.80
C LEU A 33 23.21 -16.26 10.69
N ALA A 34 23.75 -17.47 10.79
CA ALA A 34 23.22 -18.49 11.69
C ALA A 34 23.32 -18.08 13.17
N LYS A 35 24.32 -17.28 13.53
CA LYS A 35 24.56 -16.78 14.90
C LYS A 35 23.81 -15.48 15.20
N LEU A 36 23.17 -14.82 14.20
CA LEU A 36 22.40 -13.61 14.44
C LEU A 36 21.30 -13.85 15.46
N ASP A 37 21.25 -12.96 16.44
CA ASP A 37 20.12 -12.84 17.35
C ASP A 37 19.31 -11.59 16.98
N PRO A 38 18.11 -11.74 16.36
CA PRO A 38 17.27 -10.61 16.03
C PRO A 38 16.65 -9.95 17.26
N GLY A 39 16.92 -10.44 18.48
CA GLY A 39 16.28 -10.03 19.71
C GLY A 39 14.89 -10.63 19.88
N SER A 40 14.38 -10.57 21.11
CA SER A 40 13.00 -10.96 21.40
C SER A 40 12.02 -9.91 20.86
N TYR A 41 10.92 -10.36 20.31
CA TYR A 41 9.73 -9.58 20.03
C TYR A 41 8.61 -10.07 20.97
N ASP A 42 7.70 -9.23 21.31
CA ASP A 42 6.76 -9.23 22.45
C ASP A 42 5.86 -10.46 22.66
N GLY A 43 6.37 -11.66 22.39
CA GLY A 43 5.73 -12.94 22.74
C GLY A 43 4.54 -13.34 21.87
N THR A 44 4.07 -12.50 20.95
CA THR A 44 3.05 -12.87 19.99
C THR A 44 3.69 -13.43 18.72
N TRP A 45 3.10 -14.46 18.14
CA TRP A 45 3.66 -15.10 16.95
C TRP A 45 3.55 -14.27 15.66
N TRP A 46 2.83 -13.15 15.69
CA TRP A 46 2.59 -12.30 14.51
C TRP A 46 3.30 -10.96 14.57
N ASN A 47 3.44 -10.35 15.74
CA ASN A 47 4.01 -9.01 15.85
C ASN A 47 5.53 -9.07 15.64
N ARG A 48 6.00 -8.36 14.62
CA ARG A 48 7.41 -8.34 14.21
C ARG A 48 8.01 -9.71 13.90
N ALA A 49 7.16 -10.69 13.65
CA ALA A 49 7.55 -12.05 13.30
C ALA A 49 7.70 -12.22 11.78
N PRO A 50 8.59 -13.12 11.34
CA PRO A 50 8.78 -13.42 9.91
C PRO A 50 7.67 -14.35 9.40
N VAL A 51 6.52 -13.78 8.99
CA VAL A 51 5.33 -14.52 8.57
C VAL A 51 5.29 -14.72 7.05
N ARG A 52 4.88 -15.92 6.63
CA ARG A 52 4.62 -16.32 5.24
C ARG A 52 3.19 -16.89 5.18
N LEU A 53 2.23 -16.01 4.84
CA LEU A 53 0.81 -16.33 4.85
C LEU A 53 0.34 -16.74 3.45
N ILE A 54 -0.43 -17.83 3.38
CA ILE A 54 -1.16 -18.24 2.17
C ILE A 54 -2.65 -18.31 2.52
N GLN A 55 -3.44 -17.51 1.82
CA GLN A 55 -4.90 -17.57 1.90
C GLN A 55 -5.44 -18.44 0.79
N THR A 56 -6.22 -19.44 1.16
CA THR A 56 -7.03 -20.24 0.24
C THR A 56 -8.50 -19.87 0.41
N ASN A 57 -9.08 -19.21 -0.59
CA ASN A 57 -10.52 -18.95 -0.65
C ASN A 57 -11.22 -20.24 -1.15
N LEU A 58 -11.40 -21.20 -0.25
CA LEU A 58 -12.01 -22.49 -0.56
C LEU A 58 -13.43 -22.30 -1.11
N ARG A 59 -13.70 -22.93 -2.24
CA ARG A 59 -15.06 -23.04 -2.81
C ARG A 59 -15.81 -24.16 -2.09
N GLU A 60 -17.13 -24.17 -2.17
CA GLU A 60 -17.91 -25.25 -1.52
C GLU A 60 -17.46 -26.63 -1.98
N ILE A 61 -17.21 -26.81 -3.29
CA ILE A 61 -16.75 -28.07 -3.87
C ILE A 61 -15.37 -28.51 -3.38
N ASP A 62 -14.54 -27.61 -2.90
CA ASP A 62 -13.21 -27.94 -2.39
C ASP A 62 -13.28 -28.78 -1.09
N ALA A 63 -14.46 -28.92 -0.46
CA ALA A 63 -14.67 -29.88 0.62
C ALA A 63 -14.46 -31.34 0.21
N LEU A 64 -14.41 -31.64 -1.10
CA LEU A 64 -14.08 -32.95 -1.67
C LEU A 64 -12.58 -33.19 -1.87
N MET A 65 -11.72 -32.21 -1.56
CA MET A 65 -10.27 -32.29 -1.82
C MET A 65 -9.60 -33.37 -0.96
N ASN A 66 -8.43 -33.80 -1.43
CA ASN A 66 -7.49 -34.56 -0.61
C ASN A 66 -6.76 -33.59 0.35
N THR A 67 -7.10 -33.62 1.62
CA THR A 67 -6.56 -32.70 2.63
C THR A 67 -5.07 -32.92 2.92
N ASP A 68 -4.54 -34.16 2.73
CA ASP A 68 -3.11 -34.46 2.88
C ASP A 68 -2.30 -33.78 1.73
N ALA A 69 -2.80 -33.88 0.50
CA ALA A 69 -2.20 -33.20 -0.64
C ALA A 69 -2.25 -31.66 -0.49
N TYR A 70 -3.37 -31.14 0.05
CA TYR A 70 -3.50 -29.72 0.37
C TYR A 70 -2.43 -29.27 1.39
N VAL A 71 -2.32 -29.97 2.52
CA VAL A 71 -1.32 -29.64 3.55
C VAL A 71 0.10 -29.76 3.01
N GLN A 72 0.41 -30.79 2.21
CA GLN A 72 1.71 -30.94 1.59
C GLN A 72 2.04 -29.75 0.67
N SER A 73 1.08 -29.24 -0.10
CA SER A 73 1.29 -28.08 -0.97
C SER A 73 1.65 -26.81 -0.17
N MET A 74 1.11 -26.64 1.05
CA MET A 74 1.49 -25.53 1.95
C MET A 74 2.92 -25.67 2.48
N VAL A 75 3.32 -26.90 2.81
CA VAL A 75 4.70 -27.21 3.24
C VAL A 75 5.69 -26.94 2.11
N ASP A 76 5.39 -27.38 0.89
CA ASP A 76 6.22 -27.21 -0.29
C ASP A 76 6.38 -25.71 -0.64
N ALA A 77 5.32 -24.93 -0.49
CA ALA A 77 5.33 -23.47 -0.64
C ALA A 77 6.02 -22.74 0.52
N SER A 78 6.50 -23.45 1.57
CA SER A 78 7.12 -22.85 2.76
C SER A 78 6.21 -21.91 3.56
N ALA A 79 4.91 -22.13 3.55
CA ALA A 79 3.96 -21.38 4.37
C ALA A 79 4.26 -21.55 5.87
N SER A 80 4.13 -20.49 6.65
CA SER A 80 4.13 -20.54 8.12
C SER A 80 2.74 -20.30 8.70
N VAL A 81 1.84 -19.71 7.90
CA VAL A 81 0.45 -19.43 8.26
C VAL A 81 -0.43 -19.73 7.05
N VAL A 82 -1.57 -20.36 7.29
CA VAL A 82 -2.62 -20.59 6.30
C VAL A 82 -3.91 -19.92 6.77
N MET A 83 -4.56 -19.19 5.85
CA MET A 83 -5.89 -18.64 6.08
C MET A 83 -6.89 -19.42 5.23
N LEU A 84 -7.94 -19.95 5.85
CA LEU A 84 -8.96 -20.75 5.18
C LEU A 84 -10.38 -20.39 5.63
N ASN A 85 -11.35 -20.61 4.74
CA ASN A 85 -12.77 -20.34 5.03
C ASN A 85 -13.30 -21.24 6.13
N VAL A 86 -13.80 -20.65 7.20
CA VAL A 86 -14.43 -21.37 8.32
C VAL A 86 -15.94 -21.21 8.27
N GLY A 87 -16.43 -19.97 8.26
CA GLY A 87 -17.87 -19.73 8.38
C GLY A 87 -18.32 -18.34 7.93
N GLY A 88 -19.56 -18.02 8.23
CA GLY A 88 -20.25 -16.83 7.80
C GLY A 88 -21.21 -17.14 6.66
N ILE A 89 -20.84 -16.91 5.40
CA ILE A 89 -21.71 -17.23 4.25
C ILE A 89 -21.99 -18.74 4.19
N VAL A 90 -20.94 -19.56 4.34
CA VAL A 90 -21.01 -21.03 4.31
C VAL A 90 -20.17 -21.61 5.44
N ALA A 91 -20.72 -22.53 6.21
CA ALA A 91 -20.01 -23.28 7.24
C ALA A 91 -19.25 -24.46 6.62
N ASN A 92 -17.92 -24.47 6.73
CA ASN A 92 -17.06 -25.60 6.34
C ASN A 92 -16.79 -26.59 7.50
N TYR A 93 -17.71 -26.60 8.45
CA TYR A 93 -17.69 -27.49 9.61
C TYR A 93 -19.12 -27.86 10.04
N PRO A 94 -19.32 -28.91 10.83
CA PRO A 94 -20.66 -29.35 11.30
C PRO A 94 -21.16 -28.36 12.38
N THR A 95 -21.68 -27.22 11.96
CA THR A 95 -22.30 -26.22 12.84
C THR A 95 -23.62 -26.71 13.42
N LYS A 96 -23.95 -26.26 14.64
CA LYS A 96 -25.24 -26.50 15.31
C LYS A 96 -26.21 -25.32 15.18
N LEU A 97 -25.78 -24.23 14.53
CA LEU A 97 -26.56 -23.00 14.39
C LEU A 97 -27.56 -23.12 13.23
N ASP A 98 -28.84 -22.79 13.47
CA ASP A 98 -29.94 -23.02 12.52
C ASP A 98 -29.85 -22.22 11.23
N TYR A 99 -29.33 -20.99 11.29
CA TYR A 99 -29.22 -20.06 10.16
C TYR A 99 -27.80 -19.95 9.60
N HIS A 100 -26.93 -20.89 9.91
CA HIS A 100 -25.58 -20.97 9.35
C HIS A 100 -25.57 -22.08 8.27
N PHE A 101 -25.55 -21.67 6.99
CA PHE A 101 -25.66 -22.61 5.87
C PHE A 101 -24.46 -23.56 5.82
N LYS A 102 -24.73 -24.86 5.90
CA LYS A 102 -23.70 -25.89 5.89
C LYS A 102 -23.25 -26.20 4.46
N ASN A 103 -21.96 -26.31 4.26
CA ASN A 103 -21.42 -26.77 2.98
C ASN A 103 -21.94 -28.16 2.62
N GLN A 104 -22.67 -28.25 1.52
CA GLN A 104 -23.34 -29.49 1.09
C GLN A 104 -22.36 -30.58 0.64
N TYR A 105 -21.15 -30.17 0.19
CA TYR A 105 -20.13 -31.10 -0.28
C TYR A 105 -19.35 -31.78 0.86
N MET A 106 -19.47 -31.34 2.10
CA MET A 106 -18.82 -31.99 3.26
C MET A 106 -19.39 -33.38 3.58
N LYS A 107 -20.62 -33.70 3.13
CA LYS A 107 -21.28 -34.99 3.36
C LYS A 107 -21.27 -35.45 4.84
N GLY A 108 -21.40 -34.49 5.76
CA GLY A 108 -21.35 -34.72 7.21
C GLY A 108 -19.96 -34.77 7.84
N GLY A 109 -18.89 -34.53 7.06
CA GLY A 109 -17.52 -34.40 7.56
C GLY A 109 -17.23 -33.08 8.29
N ASP A 110 -16.00 -32.91 8.71
CA ASP A 110 -15.47 -31.71 9.38
C ASP A 110 -14.18 -31.24 8.70
N LEU A 111 -14.35 -30.48 7.61
CA LEU A 111 -13.21 -29.99 6.81
C LEU A 111 -12.25 -29.10 7.64
N VAL A 112 -12.81 -28.20 8.45
CA VAL A 112 -12.01 -27.29 9.27
C VAL A 112 -11.22 -28.05 10.32
N GLY A 113 -11.85 -29.01 11.03
CA GLY A 113 -11.18 -29.80 12.04
C GLY A 113 -10.04 -30.67 11.50
N ASP A 114 -10.23 -31.29 10.32
CA ASP A 114 -9.18 -32.07 9.67
C ASP A 114 -8.00 -31.16 9.22
N LEU A 115 -8.27 -30.04 8.56
CA LEU A 115 -7.24 -29.13 8.09
C LEU A 115 -6.44 -28.49 9.24
N VAL A 116 -7.12 -27.98 10.28
CA VAL A 116 -6.45 -27.38 11.44
C VAL A 116 -5.51 -28.38 12.10
N THR A 117 -5.98 -29.62 12.32
CA THR A 117 -5.18 -30.68 12.92
C THR A 117 -3.94 -31.00 12.11
N LYS A 118 -4.09 -31.18 10.80
CA LYS A 118 -2.99 -31.55 9.89
C LYS A 118 -1.98 -30.40 9.69
N LEU A 119 -2.44 -29.17 9.58
CA LEU A 119 -1.58 -27.99 9.45
C LEU A 119 -0.76 -27.76 10.71
N HIS A 120 -1.38 -27.84 11.90
CA HIS A 120 -0.66 -27.73 13.17
C HIS A 120 0.38 -28.84 13.36
N ALA A 121 0.10 -30.07 12.92
CA ALA A 121 1.09 -31.17 12.93
C ALA A 121 2.33 -30.86 12.06
N LYS A 122 2.23 -29.92 11.13
CA LYS A 122 3.36 -29.40 10.31
C LYS A 122 3.95 -28.09 10.86
N GLY A 123 3.50 -27.62 12.01
CA GLY A 123 3.92 -26.32 12.59
C GLY A 123 3.38 -25.09 11.85
N ILE A 124 2.36 -25.27 11.03
CA ILE A 124 1.71 -24.18 10.26
C ILE A 124 0.51 -23.69 11.05
N LYS A 125 0.46 -22.37 11.31
CA LYS A 125 -0.64 -21.71 12.02
C LYS A 125 -1.85 -21.51 11.12
N VAL A 126 -3.06 -21.43 11.72
CA VAL A 126 -4.31 -21.33 10.99
C VAL A 126 -5.11 -20.11 11.40
N ILE A 127 -5.37 -19.21 10.44
CA ILE A 127 -6.31 -18.09 10.57
C ILE A 127 -7.65 -18.53 9.96
N GLY A 128 -8.72 -18.46 10.74
CA GLY A 128 -10.08 -18.70 10.26
C GLY A 128 -10.64 -17.47 9.56
N ARG A 129 -11.03 -17.61 8.28
CA ARG A 129 -11.73 -16.57 7.52
C ARG A 129 -13.23 -16.68 7.73
N PHE A 130 -13.85 -15.57 8.10
CA PHE A 130 -15.29 -15.40 8.23
C PHE A 130 -15.77 -14.26 7.34
N ASP A 131 -17.01 -14.38 6.83
CA ASP A 131 -17.64 -13.35 6.02
C ASP A 131 -19.11 -13.23 6.39
N PHE A 132 -19.46 -12.12 7.02
CA PHE A 132 -20.83 -11.84 7.46
C PHE A 132 -21.56 -10.85 6.54
N SER A 133 -20.97 -10.50 5.41
CA SER A 133 -21.55 -9.53 4.46
C SER A 133 -22.74 -10.07 3.68
N LYS A 134 -22.94 -11.38 3.68
CA LYS A 134 -24.02 -12.09 2.97
C LYS A 134 -24.51 -13.30 3.74
N ILE A 135 -25.73 -13.70 3.46
CA ILE A 135 -26.32 -14.98 3.91
C ILE A 135 -26.85 -15.75 2.72
N ASN A 136 -27.04 -17.06 2.90
CA ASN A 136 -27.74 -17.87 1.89
C ASN A 136 -29.20 -17.42 1.75
N GLU A 137 -29.71 -17.37 0.51
CA GLU A 137 -31.06 -16.87 0.21
C GLU A 137 -32.18 -17.68 0.90
N THR A 138 -31.95 -18.97 1.22
CA THR A 138 -32.95 -19.80 1.93
C THR A 138 -33.31 -19.27 3.32
N TYR A 139 -32.50 -18.38 3.88
CA TYR A 139 -32.72 -17.76 5.20
C TYR A 139 -33.16 -16.31 5.13
N ALA A 140 -33.06 -15.66 3.97
CA ALA A 140 -33.32 -14.25 3.78
C ALA A 140 -34.75 -13.87 4.20
N ASP A 141 -35.76 -14.60 3.70
CA ASP A 141 -37.19 -14.33 3.97
C ASP A 141 -37.57 -14.54 5.45
N LYS A 142 -36.81 -15.35 6.18
CA LYS A 142 -37.04 -15.63 7.61
C LYS A 142 -36.45 -14.57 8.52
N LYS A 143 -35.54 -13.73 8.01
CA LYS A 143 -34.77 -12.73 8.78
C LYS A 143 -34.61 -11.41 8.01
N PRO A 144 -35.69 -10.74 7.59
CA PRO A 144 -35.62 -9.54 6.77
C PRO A 144 -34.92 -8.37 7.47
N ASP A 145 -34.89 -8.32 8.79
CA ASP A 145 -34.19 -7.32 9.62
C ASP A 145 -32.67 -7.46 9.56
N TRP A 146 -32.14 -8.56 9.00
CA TRP A 146 -30.71 -8.75 8.80
C TRP A 146 -30.18 -8.13 7.50
N LEU A 147 -31.09 -7.83 6.56
CA LEU A 147 -30.77 -7.62 5.17
C LEU A 147 -30.50 -6.15 4.81
N TYR A 148 -29.66 -6.01 3.81
CA TYR A 148 -29.47 -4.74 3.13
C TYR A 148 -30.68 -4.44 2.24
N VAL A 149 -31.19 -3.23 2.29
CA VAL A 149 -32.30 -2.77 1.45
C VAL A 149 -31.80 -1.67 0.52
N SER A 150 -31.93 -1.86 -0.78
CA SER A 150 -31.53 -0.89 -1.79
C SER A 150 -32.36 0.40 -1.71
N THR A 151 -31.91 1.42 -2.44
CA THR A 151 -32.68 2.69 -2.57
C THR A 151 -34.05 2.51 -3.27
N GLU A 152 -34.24 1.39 -3.99
CA GLU A 152 -35.53 1.00 -4.59
C GLU A 152 -36.43 0.18 -3.63
N GLY A 153 -35.99 -0.05 -2.40
CA GLY A 153 -36.70 -0.85 -1.40
C GLY A 153 -36.61 -2.36 -1.57
N LYS A 154 -35.66 -2.86 -2.38
CA LYS A 154 -35.47 -4.29 -2.67
C LYS A 154 -34.28 -4.87 -1.91
N HIS A 155 -34.33 -6.14 -1.55
CA HIS A 155 -33.16 -6.88 -1.09
C HIS A 155 -32.19 -7.15 -2.24
N VAL A 156 -30.90 -7.22 -1.94
CA VAL A 156 -29.84 -7.41 -2.94
C VAL A 156 -29.52 -8.90 -3.04
N HIS A 157 -30.08 -9.55 -4.06
CA HIS A 157 -29.84 -10.95 -4.37
C HIS A 157 -28.77 -11.10 -5.43
N PHE A 158 -27.80 -11.96 -5.17
CA PHE A 158 -26.76 -12.31 -6.14
C PHE A 158 -26.26 -13.72 -5.94
N ASN A 159 -26.41 -14.58 -6.95
CA ASN A 159 -25.87 -15.94 -7.00
C ASN A 159 -26.19 -16.78 -5.74
N GLY A 160 -27.48 -16.89 -5.38
CA GLY A 160 -27.95 -17.68 -4.24
C GLY A 160 -27.66 -17.06 -2.85
N GLN A 161 -27.23 -15.79 -2.82
CA GLN A 161 -26.89 -15.08 -1.60
C GLN A 161 -27.59 -13.72 -1.54
N VAL A 162 -27.83 -13.25 -0.33
CA VAL A 162 -28.45 -11.96 -0.06
C VAL A 162 -27.55 -11.11 0.83
N HIS A 163 -27.37 -9.84 0.48
CA HIS A 163 -26.51 -8.93 1.24
C HIS A 163 -27.11 -8.63 2.62
N THR A 164 -26.27 -8.63 3.64
CA THR A 164 -26.64 -8.25 5.01
C THR A 164 -26.24 -6.79 5.28
N CYS A 165 -26.91 -6.17 6.26
CA CYS A 165 -26.61 -4.82 6.68
C CYS A 165 -25.66 -4.83 7.90
N PRO A 166 -24.60 -3.96 7.95
CA PRO A 166 -23.76 -3.81 9.15
C PRO A 166 -24.53 -3.45 10.42
N ASN A 167 -25.69 -2.76 10.30
CA ASN A 167 -26.58 -2.46 11.43
C ASN A 167 -27.69 -3.52 11.62
N GLY A 168 -27.70 -4.59 10.83
CA GLY A 168 -28.67 -5.69 10.94
C GLY A 168 -28.24 -6.77 11.90
N GLY A 169 -29.21 -7.54 12.42
CA GLY A 169 -28.98 -8.55 13.43
C GLY A 169 -28.00 -9.66 13.04
N TYR A 170 -27.79 -9.91 11.73
CA TYR A 170 -26.78 -10.91 11.32
C TYR A 170 -25.37 -10.49 11.69
N GLN A 171 -24.96 -9.26 11.36
CA GLN A 171 -23.63 -8.78 11.68
C GLN A 171 -23.52 -8.30 13.15
N GLN A 172 -24.61 -7.78 13.73
CA GLN A 172 -24.59 -7.23 15.08
C GLN A 172 -24.72 -8.29 16.20
N GLU A 173 -25.30 -9.46 15.90
CA GLU A 173 -25.64 -10.46 16.91
C GLU A 173 -25.27 -11.89 16.47
N TYR A 174 -25.78 -12.33 15.32
CA TYR A 174 -25.67 -13.72 14.92
C TYR A 174 -24.24 -14.14 14.53
N GLY A 175 -23.49 -13.24 13.89
CA GLY A 175 -22.06 -13.44 13.55
C GLY A 175 -21.21 -13.76 14.79
N PHE A 176 -21.55 -13.18 15.95
CA PHE A 176 -20.85 -13.47 17.21
C PHE A 176 -21.11 -14.87 17.73
N GLN A 177 -22.29 -15.45 17.45
CA GLN A 177 -22.58 -16.85 17.78
C GLN A 177 -21.74 -17.79 16.91
N ILE A 178 -21.59 -17.48 15.62
CA ILE A 178 -20.73 -18.22 14.70
C ILE A 178 -19.26 -18.19 15.16
N LEU A 179 -18.75 -17.00 15.51
CA LEU A 179 -17.39 -16.85 16.03
C LEU A 179 -17.17 -17.66 17.31
N ARG A 180 -18.11 -17.57 18.26
CA ARG A 180 -18.04 -18.32 19.52
C ARG A 180 -18.03 -19.82 19.28
N GLU A 181 -18.90 -20.35 18.41
CA GLU A 181 -18.96 -21.79 18.10
C GLU A 181 -17.65 -22.27 17.49
N ALA A 182 -17.11 -21.55 16.50
CA ALA A 182 -15.89 -21.93 15.82
C ALA A 182 -14.65 -21.84 16.72
N ILE A 183 -14.49 -20.75 17.48
CA ILE A 183 -13.35 -20.56 18.39
C ILE A 183 -13.36 -21.57 19.53
N ALA A 184 -14.55 -21.93 20.04
CA ALA A 184 -14.66 -22.95 21.07
C ALA A 184 -14.36 -24.37 20.55
N LYS A 185 -14.60 -24.61 19.25
CA LYS A 185 -14.45 -25.95 18.66
C LYS A 185 -13.05 -26.21 18.10
N TYR A 186 -12.40 -25.20 17.54
CA TYR A 186 -11.12 -25.34 16.85
C TYR A 186 -10.04 -24.48 17.48
N PRO A 187 -8.80 -25.00 17.61
CA PRO A 187 -7.66 -24.25 18.09
C PRO A 187 -7.11 -23.33 16.99
N LEU A 188 -7.92 -22.36 16.52
CA LEU A 188 -7.48 -21.37 15.56
C LEU A 188 -6.39 -20.49 16.17
N ASP A 189 -5.46 -19.98 15.35
CA ASP A 189 -4.42 -19.02 15.74
C ASP A 189 -4.84 -17.58 15.46
N GLY A 190 -5.88 -17.36 14.67
CA GLY A 190 -6.39 -16.03 14.36
C GLY A 190 -7.73 -16.06 13.64
N ILE A 191 -8.29 -14.84 13.51
CA ILE A 191 -9.56 -14.58 12.84
C ILE A 191 -9.34 -13.49 11.77
N PHE A 192 -9.78 -13.77 10.56
CA PHE A 192 -9.95 -12.79 9.51
C PHE A 192 -11.43 -12.64 9.17
N PHE A 193 -11.98 -11.45 9.32
CA PHE A 193 -13.34 -11.19 8.87
C PHE A 193 -13.30 -10.37 7.57
N ASN A 194 -13.79 -11.01 6.50
CA ASN A 194 -13.75 -10.49 5.14
C ASN A 194 -14.90 -9.49 4.92
N MET A 195 -14.81 -8.34 5.57
CA MET A 195 -15.82 -7.28 5.52
C MET A 195 -15.14 -5.92 5.48
N ILE A 196 -15.75 -5.01 4.74
CA ILE A 196 -15.29 -3.62 4.57
C ILE A 196 -16.36 -2.61 5.02
N GLY A 197 -17.36 -3.05 5.79
CA GLY A 197 -18.52 -2.27 6.18
C GLY A 197 -19.70 -2.50 5.23
N TYR A 198 -20.26 -1.43 4.68
CA TYR A 198 -21.45 -1.51 3.82
C TYR A 198 -21.09 -1.99 2.40
N THR A 199 -21.57 -3.16 2.02
CA THR A 199 -21.41 -3.71 0.67
C THR A 199 -22.51 -3.17 -0.25
N THR A 200 -22.22 -2.08 -0.94
CA THR A 200 -23.21 -1.33 -1.74
C THR A 200 -23.34 -1.79 -3.19
N SER A 201 -22.48 -2.69 -3.64
CA SER A 201 -22.47 -3.24 -5.00
C SER A 201 -22.37 -4.76 -5.00
N ASP A 202 -22.86 -5.41 -6.04
CA ASP A 202 -22.63 -6.82 -6.30
C ASP A 202 -21.33 -7.08 -7.10
N TYR A 203 -21.05 -8.35 -7.40
CA TYR A 203 -19.87 -8.74 -8.18
C TYR A 203 -19.94 -8.39 -9.67
N ASN A 204 -21.10 -7.98 -10.18
CA ASN A 204 -21.25 -7.40 -11.53
C ASN A 204 -20.99 -5.88 -11.54
N GLY A 205 -20.74 -5.27 -10.39
CA GLY A 205 -20.56 -3.83 -10.25
C GLY A 205 -21.87 -3.03 -10.19
N THR A 206 -23.02 -3.70 -10.07
CA THR A 206 -24.32 -3.02 -9.92
C THR A 206 -24.37 -2.32 -8.58
N TYR A 207 -24.53 -1.00 -8.59
CA TYR A 207 -24.64 -0.18 -7.38
C TYR A 207 -26.07 -0.10 -6.89
N TYR A 208 -26.31 -0.42 -5.63
CA TYR A 208 -27.64 -0.48 -4.99
C TYR A 208 -27.96 0.72 -4.09
N GLY A 209 -27.04 1.66 -3.98
CA GLY A 209 -27.25 2.91 -3.25
C GLY A 209 -26.99 2.83 -1.76
N ILE A 210 -27.59 3.73 -1.01
CA ILE A 210 -27.51 3.82 0.45
C ILE A 210 -28.48 2.83 1.07
N CYS A 211 -28.04 2.02 2.03
CA CYS A 211 -28.93 1.05 2.68
C CYS A 211 -30.14 1.72 3.35
N GLN A 212 -31.34 1.36 2.89
CA GLN A 212 -32.62 1.90 3.35
C GLN A 212 -33.35 0.98 4.34
N CYS A 213 -32.65 0.01 5.00
CA CYS A 213 -33.28 -0.83 6.00
C CYS A 213 -33.69 -0.04 7.25
N ASN A 214 -34.64 -0.59 8.02
CA ASN A 214 -35.16 0.10 9.21
C ASN A 214 -34.08 0.35 10.25
N ASN A 215 -33.10 -0.56 10.41
CA ASN A 215 -32.00 -0.37 11.34
C ASN A 215 -31.13 0.84 10.99
N CYS A 216 -30.80 1.03 9.70
CA CYS A 216 -30.04 2.20 9.24
C CYS A 216 -30.84 3.49 9.41
N LYS A 217 -32.13 3.50 9.03
CA LYS A 217 -33.01 4.68 9.18
C LYS A 217 -33.12 5.10 10.63
N LYS A 218 -33.41 4.12 11.53
CA LYS A 218 -33.55 4.39 12.95
C LYS A 218 -32.24 4.91 13.54
N ARG A 219 -31.16 4.19 13.32
CA ARG A 219 -29.86 4.55 13.91
C ARG A 219 -29.36 5.92 13.43
N PHE A 220 -29.47 6.21 12.12
CA PHE A 220 -29.07 7.51 11.58
C PHE A 220 -29.90 8.65 12.17
N HIS A 221 -31.22 8.46 12.30
CA HIS A 221 -32.09 9.44 12.94
C HIS A 221 -31.74 9.64 14.43
N ASP A 222 -31.56 8.56 15.18
CA ASP A 222 -31.22 8.61 16.62
C ASP A 222 -29.91 9.38 16.87
N GLU A 223 -28.88 9.17 16.01
CA GLU A 223 -27.57 9.79 16.15
C GLU A 223 -27.49 11.24 15.62
N THR A 224 -28.33 11.59 14.66
CA THR A 224 -28.17 12.87 13.92
C THR A 224 -29.39 13.78 13.98
N GLY A 225 -30.58 13.28 14.35
CA GLY A 225 -31.88 13.95 14.20
C GLY A 225 -32.33 14.12 12.75
N MET A 226 -31.61 13.56 11.77
CA MET A 226 -31.85 13.75 10.34
C MET A 226 -32.51 12.53 9.70
N THR A 227 -33.15 12.72 8.55
CA THR A 227 -33.65 11.63 7.71
C THR A 227 -32.50 11.07 6.89
N LEU A 228 -32.37 9.73 6.83
CA LEU A 228 -31.35 9.05 6.05
C LEU A 228 -31.44 9.44 4.56
N PRO A 229 -30.35 9.87 3.91
CA PRO A 229 -30.40 10.29 2.51
C PRO A 229 -30.60 9.09 1.58
N VAL A 230 -31.18 9.35 0.41
CA VAL A 230 -31.39 8.35 -0.65
C VAL A 230 -30.34 8.50 -1.77
N LYS A 231 -29.85 9.73 -1.99
CA LYS A 231 -28.88 10.05 -3.05
C LYS A 231 -27.51 10.38 -2.48
N ALA A 232 -26.49 10.01 -3.22
CA ALA A 232 -25.11 10.40 -2.96
C ALA A 232 -24.83 11.77 -3.59
N ASP A 233 -24.71 12.82 -2.76
CA ASP A 233 -24.36 14.17 -3.20
C ASP A 233 -23.47 14.84 -2.15
N MET A 234 -22.21 15.08 -2.48
CA MET A 234 -21.27 15.73 -1.56
C MET A 234 -21.59 17.19 -1.25
N ASN A 235 -22.46 17.85 -2.03
CA ASN A 235 -22.95 19.20 -1.73
C ASN A 235 -24.06 19.17 -0.68
N ASP A 236 -24.77 18.04 -0.50
CA ASP A 236 -25.78 17.87 0.52
C ASP A 236 -25.13 17.67 1.91
N PRO A 237 -25.40 18.55 2.89
CA PRO A 237 -24.88 18.39 4.25
C PRO A 237 -25.37 17.11 4.94
N VAL A 238 -26.55 16.60 4.60
CA VAL A 238 -27.08 15.34 5.14
C VAL A 238 -26.26 14.16 4.63
N PHE A 239 -25.90 14.17 3.34
CA PHE A 239 -25.04 13.12 2.78
C PHE A 239 -23.61 13.16 3.34
N ARG A 240 -23.02 14.33 3.57
CA ARG A 240 -21.73 14.42 4.26
C ARG A 240 -21.81 13.83 5.67
N ARG A 241 -22.89 14.13 6.41
CA ARG A 241 -23.13 13.53 7.73
C ARG A 241 -23.30 12.00 7.65
N TYR A 242 -23.98 11.49 6.59
CA TYR A 242 -24.10 10.07 6.34
C TYR A 242 -22.74 9.39 6.08
N ASN A 243 -21.82 10.02 5.36
CA ASN A 243 -20.47 9.45 5.15
C ASN A 243 -19.71 9.29 6.47
N THR A 244 -19.83 10.24 7.39
CA THR A 244 -19.30 10.11 8.74
C THR A 244 -19.97 8.94 9.48
N PHE A 245 -21.29 8.90 9.50
CA PHE A 245 -22.09 7.82 10.10
C PHE A 245 -21.69 6.44 9.56
N LYS A 246 -21.59 6.30 8.22
CA LYS A 246 -21.20 5.06 7.58
C LYS A 246 -19.84 4.56 8.06
N LYS A 247 -18.85 5.46 8.17
CA LYS A 247 -17.52 5.12 8.67
C LYS A 247 -17.56 4.74 10.16
N THR A 248 -18.17 5.58 10.99
CA THR A 248 -18.24 5.36 12.44
C THR A 248 -18.91 4.03 12.78
N THR A 249 -20.08 3.74 12.17
CA THR A 249 -20.82 2.51 12.45
C THR A 249 -20.10 1.24 11.97
N ALA A 250 -19.30 1.34 10.90
CA ALA A 250 -18.45 0.23 10.46
C ALA A 250 -17.27 0.03 11.43
N ASP A 251 -16.59 1.10 11.82
CA ASP A 251 -15.48 1.03 12.78
C ASP A 251 -15.93 0.46 14.14
N GLU A 252 -17.08 0.90 14.64
CA GLU A 252 -17.68 0.38 15.88
C GLU A 252 -17.96 -1.14 15.81
N LEU A 253 -18.48 -1.61 14.66
CA LEU A 253 -18.67 -3.04 14.44
C LEU A 253 -17.33 -3.79 14.46
N PHE A 254 -16.30 -3.23 13.86
CA PHE A 254 -14.96 -3.86 13.83
C PHE A 254 -14.33 -3.91 15.23
N TYR A 255 -14.42 -2.83 16.01
CA TYR A 255 -14.01 -2.83 17.41
C TYR A 255 -14.79 -3.89 18.22
N LYS A 256 -16.12 -3.94 18.03
CA LYS A 256 -16.98 -4.91 18.71
C LYS A 256 -16.58 -6.35 18.39
N ILE A 257 -16.25 -6.66 17.12
CA ILE A 257 -15.75 -7.99 16.72
C ILE A 257 -14.38 -8.27 17.34
N GLY A 258 -13.44 -7.33 17.21
CA GLY A 258 -12.10 -7.47 17.77
C GLY A 258 -12.10 -7.73 19.27
N ASP A 259 -12.79 -6.88 20.03
CA ASP A 259 -12.94 -7.02 21.49
C ASP A 259 -13.59 -8.35 21.87
N TYR A 260 -14.61 -8.77 21.12
CA TYR A 260 -15.28 -10.05 21.37
C TYR A 260 -14.35 -11.24 21.16
N VAL A 261 -13.59 -11.26 20.06
CA VAL A 261 -12.59 -12.30 19.78
C VAL A 261 -11.51 -12.33 20.85
N LYS A 262 -10.97 -11.16 21.24
CA LYS A 262 -9.96 -11.06 22.32
C LYS A 262 -10.49 -11.50 23.68
N LYS A 263 -11.76 -11.24 23.95
CA LYS A 263 -12.42 -11.73 25.18
C LYS A 263 -12.56 -13.25 25.19
N LEU A 264 -12.80 -13.89 24.04
CA LEU A 264 -12.86 -15.36 23.93
C LEU A 264 -11.46 -15.99 24.02
N ASN A 265 -10.47 -15.40 23.33
CA ASN A 265 -9.08 -15.84 23.38
C ASN A 265 -8.14 -14.69 23.00
N PRO A 266 -7.40 -14.08 23.95
CA PRO A 266 -6.52 -12.95 23.71
C PRO A 266 -5.32 -13.27 22.79
N ASN A 267 -4.99 -14.54 22.61
CA ASN A 267 -3.87 -15.00 21.77
C ASN A 267 -4.22 -15.12 20.28
N LEU A 268 -5.48 -14.88 19.88
CA LEU A 268 -5.87 -14.88 18.48
C LEU A 268 -5.47 -13.55 17.84
N ILE A 269 -4.79 -13.59 16.68
CA ILE A 269 -4.65 -12.41 15.85
C ILE A 269 -6.00 -12.07 15.20
N VAL A 270 -6.35 -10.79 15.17
CA VAL A 270 -7.55 -10.30 14.47
C VAL A 270 -7.11 -9.46 13.29
N ASN A 271 -7.64 -9.74 12.10
CA ASN A 271 -7.34 -8.95 10.90
C ASN A 271 -8.58 -8.70 10.01
N THR A 272 -8.54 -7.61 9.27
CA THR A 272 -9.48 -7.23 8.20
C THR A 272 -8.89 -6.10 7.35
N TYR A 273 -9.66 -5.58 6.41
CA TYR A 273 -9.31 -4.44 5.53
C TYR A 273 -9.51 -3.06 6.18
N ALA A 274 -9.70 -2.98 7.47
CA ALA A 274 -9.85 -1.73 8.21
C ALA A 274 -8.78 -1.58 9.30
N ASP A 275 -8.53 -0.35 9.72
CA ASP A 275 -7.58 -0.03 10.79
C ASP A 275 -8.19 -0.25 12.20
N ALA A 276 -9.52 -0.31 12.28
CA ALA A 276 -10.29 -0.39 13.54
C ALA A 276 -10.39 -1.82 14.07
N GLY A 277 -10.17 -2.02 15.36
CA GLY A 277 -10.44 -3.27 16.07
C GLY A 277 -9.55 -4.46 15.71
N VAL A 278 -8.40 -4.27 15.04
CA VAL A 278 -7.54 -5.34 14.52
C VAL A 278 -6.10 -5.24 15.00
N ASP A 279 -5.38 -6.34 14.97
CA ASP A 279 -3.93 -6.42 15.19
C ASP A 279 -3.15 -6.27 13.87
N MET A 280 -3.72 -6.79 12.77
CA MET A 280 -3.11 -6.76 11.44
C MET A 280 -4.05 -6.03 10.48
N ILE A 281 -3.53 -4.99 9.85
CA ILE A 281 -4.24 -4.20 8.84
C ILE A 281 -3.94 -4.80 7.48
N ARG A 282 -4.99 -5.23 6.78
CA ARG A 282 -4.85 -5.89 5.49
C ARG A 282 -5.27 -4.98 4.33
N ASP A 283 -4.61 -5.16 3.17
CA ASP A 283 -4.98 -4.55 1.89
C ASP A 283 -4.67 -5.53 0.76
N GLU A 284 -5.09 -5.22 -0.46
CA GLU A 284 -4.96 -6.09 -1.61
C GLU A 284 -4.15 -5.43 -2.73
N SER A 285 -3.12 -6.14 -3.20
CA SER A 285 -2.51 -5.90 -4.51
C SER A 285 -3.24 -6.77 -5.54
N SER A 286 -4.05 -6.15 -6.37
CA SER A 286 -4.93 -6.81 -7.33
C SER A 286 -4.92 -6.11 -8.68
N SER A 287 -5.17 -6.87 -9.74
CA SER A 287 -5.33 -6.37 -11.10
C SER A 287 -6.81 -6.10 -11.40
N TRP A 288 -7.08 -5.03 -12.14
CA TRP A 288 -8.42 -4.67 -12.59
C TRP A 288 -8.43 -4.42 -14.10
N LEU A 289 -9.49 -4.85 -14.78
CA LEU A 289 -9.62 -4.62 -16.24
C LEU A 289 -9.78 -3.15 -16.63
N THR A 290 -10.04 -2.29 -15.66
CA THR A 290 -10.22 -0.84 -15.84
C THR A 290 -8.95 -0.04 -15.67
N ASP A 291 -7.87 -0.66 -15.20
CA ASP A 291 -6.62 0.02 -14.94
C ASP A 291 -5.77 0.12 -16.22
N ASP A 292 -5.26 1.31 -16.52
CA ASP A 292 -4.37 1.54 -17.65
C ASP A 292 -3.01 0.85 -17.45
N TYR A 293 -2.59 0.68 -16.20
CA TYR A 293 -1.38 -0.04 -15.79
C TYR A 293 -1.46 -0.45 -14.32
N GLU A 294 -0.70 -1.49 -13.97
CA GLU A 294 -0.63 -1.98 -12.60
C GLU A 294 0.20 -1.05 -11.69
N TRP A 295 -0.31 -0.77 -10.48
CA TRP A 295 0.44 0.02 -9.50
C TRP A 295 1.56 -0.79 -8.86
N ASN A 296 2.79 -0.59 -9.33
CA ASN A 296 3.97 -1.35 -8.90
C ASN A 296 4.27 -1.23 -7.41
N TYR A 297 4.00 -0.07 -6.83
CA TYR A 297 4.30 0.23 -5.43
C TYR A 297 3.18 -0.21 -4.46
N SER A 298 2.20 -1.01 -4.89
CA SER A 298 1.05 -1.38 -4.05
C SER A 298 1.45 -2.02 -2.73
N GLY A 299 2.39 -2.98 -2.75
CA GLY A 299 2.93 -3.58 -1.51
C GLY A 299 3.69 -2.57 -0.66
N THR A 300 4.58 -1.81 -1.27
CA THR A 300 5.39 -0.77 -0.58
C THR A 300 4.51 0.31 0.05
N ASP A 301 3.52 0.81 -0.67
CA ASP A 301 2.56 1.82 -0.22
C ASP A 301 1.87 1.37 1.07
N HIS A 302 1.18 0.23 1.02
CA HIS A 302 0.46 -0.30 2.18
C HIS A 302 1.37 -0.54 3.38
N VAL A 303 2.52 -1.18 3.17
CA VAL A 303 3.46 -1.49 4.26
C VAL A 303 4.00 -0.24 4.92
N LYS A 304 4.47 0.74 4.12
CA LYS A 304 4.97 2.01 4.65
C LYS A 304 3.89 2.80 5.37
N ARG A 305 2.64 2.79 4.86
CA ARG A 305 1.48 3.42 5.50
C ARG A 305 1.23 2.84 6.90
N VAL A 306 1.17 1.52 7.01
CA VAL A 306 0.89 0.88 8.30
C VAL A 306 2.05 1.08 9.29
N LEU A 307 3.29 0.86 8.85
CA LEU A 307 4.47 1.03 9.72
C LEU A 307 4.73 2.49 10.12
N GLY A 308 4.39 3.45 9.27
CA GLY A 308 4.54 4.88 9.53
C GLY A 308 3.40 5.52 10.33
N SER A 309 2.24 4.83 10.41
CA SER A 309 1.04 5.38 11.04
C SER A 309 0.63 4.68 12.34
N PHE A 310 0.94 3.39 12.49
CA PHE A 310 0.39 2.58 13.60
C PHE A 310 1.49 1.81 14.34
N LYS A 311 1.73 2.19 15.59
CA LYS A 311 2.79 1.68 16.46
C LYS A 311 2.75 0.16 16.68
N ASP A 312 1.56 -0.39 16.88
CA ASP A 312 1.34 -1.78 17.32
C ASP A 312 0.53 -2.61 16.32
N LYS A 313 0.50 -2.19 15.05
CA LYS A 313 -0.18 -2.90 13.97
C LYS A 313 0.82 -3.58 13.03
N VAL A 314 0.40 -4.70 12.47
CA VAL A 314 1.17 -5.44 11.46
C VAL A 314 0.58 -5.16 10.08
N PRO A 315 1.38 -4.72 9.10
CA PRO A 315 0.92 -4.62 7.72
C PRO A 315 0.75 -6.01 7.10
N SER A 316 -0.27 -6.18 6.27
CA SER A 316 -0.43 -7.35 5.43
C SER A 316 -1.02 -6.91 4.10
N ASN A 317 -0.23 -6.95 3.03
CA ASN A 317 -0.70 -6.67 1.68
C ASN A 317 -0.72 -7.97 0.89
N VAL A 318 -1.92 -8.42 0.52
CA VAL A 318 -2.07 -9.71 -0.14
C VAL A 318 -1.94 -9.59 -1.66
N PHE A 319 -1.06 -10.36 -2.25
CA PHE A 319 -1.05 -10.59 -3.69
C PHE A 319 -2.25 -11.45 -4.09
N ILE A 320 -3.20 -10.85 -4.83
CA ILE A 320 -4.34 -11.53 -5.42
C ILE A 320 -3.91 -12.12 -6.76
N TYR A 321 -3.88 -13.44 -6.87
CA TYR A 321 -3.29 -14.11 -8.05
C TYR A 321 -4.10 -13.96 -9.34
N PHE A 322 -5.42 -13.77 -9.27
CA PHE A 322 -6.27 -13.76 -10.47
C PHE A 322 -6.30 -12.39 -11.15
N LEU A 323 -6.52 -12.41 -12.48
CA LEU A 323 -6.46 -11.21 -13.32
C LEU A 323 -7.50 -10.15 -12.94
N ALA A 324 -8.72 -10.57 -12.61
CA ALA A 324 -9.79 -9.68 -12.16
C ALA A 324 -10.91 -10.50 -11.52
N ILE A 325 -11.82 -9.88 -10.78
CA ILE A 325 -12.91 -10.56 -10.07
C ILE A 325 -13.72 -11.48 -10.99
N GLY A 326 -13.96 -11.09 -12.25
CA GLY A 326 -14.66 -11.91 -13.25
C GLY A 326 -13.84 -13.06 -13.82
N PHE A 327 -12.50 -13.07 -13.64
CA PHE A 327 -11.57 -14.04 -14.25
C PHE A 327 -10.74 -14.79 -13.21
N ARG A 328 -11.41 -15.36 -12.20
CA ARG A 328 -10.78 -16.03 -11.03
C ARG A 328 -10.03 -17.33 -11.35
N HIS A 329 -10.10 -17.82 -12.58
CA HIS A 329 -9.40 -19.04 -13.05
C HIS A 329 -8.13 -18.71 -13.86
N THR A 330 -7.84 -17.43 -14.08
CA THR A 330 -6.68 -16.97 -14.85
C THR A 330 -5.80 -16.10 -13.97
N ALA A 331 -4.51 -16.38 -13.95
CA ALA A 331 -3.55 -15.61 -13.15
C ALA A 331 -3.29 -14.23 -13.78
N THR A 332 -3.03 -13.23 -12.95
CA THR A 332 -2.40 -11.98 -13.38
C THR A 332 -0.94 -12.24 -13.76
N SER A 333 -0.25 -11.24 -14.33
CA SER A 333 1.17 -11.38 -14.68
C SER A 333 1.99 -11.84 -13.48
N PRO A 334 2.75 -12.96 -13.59
CA PRO A 334 3.58 -13.42 -12.48
C PRO A 334 4.65 -12.41 -12.07
N ASN A 335 5.10 -11.54 -12.99
CA ASN A 335 6.11 -10.54 -12.67
C ASN A 335 5.56 -9.38 -11.84
N ILE A 336 4.28 -8.99 -11.99
CA ILE A 336 3.68 -8.00 -11.08
C ILE A 336 3.53 -8.60 -9.67
N GLY A 337 3.08 -9.85 -9.57
CA GLY A 337 2.99 -10.53 -8.28
C GLY A 337 4.34 -10.63 -7.57
N ARG A 338 5.44 -10.86 -8.32
CA ARG A 338 6.81 -10.80 -7.78
C ARG A 338 7.11 -9.42 -7.20
N VAL A 339 6.83 -8.35 -7.94
CA VAL A 339 7.09 -6.96 -7.49
C VAL A 339 6.31 -6.63 -6.22
N TRP A 340 5.02 -6.97 -6.15
CA TRP A 340 4.19 -6.72 -4.97
C TRP A 340 4.67 -7.50 -3.75
N LEU A 341 5.01 -8.78 -3.90
CA LEU A 341 5.58 -9.58 -2.81
C LEU A 341 6.96 -9.06 -2.36
N LEU A 342 7.78 -8.57 -3.28
CA LEU A 342 9.05 -7.92 -2.96
C LEU A 342 8.84 -6.60 -2.20
N GLY A 343 7.84 -5.79 -2.59
CA GLY A 343 7.44 -4.60 -1.88
C GLY A 343 7.07 -4.90 -0.42
N ASN A 344 6.33 -5.99 -0.17
CA ASN A 344 6.05 -6.44 1.20
C ASN A 344 7.33 -6.85 1.92
N MET A 345 8.07 -7.80 1.36
CA MET A 345 9.24 -8.44 1.99
C MET A 345 10.34 -7.43 2.31
N LEU A 346 10.68 -6.58 1.33
CA LEU A 346 11.79 -5.63 1.47
C LEU A 346 11.41 -4.31 2.18
N ASN A 347 10.17 -4.15 2.58
CA ASN A 347 9.75 -3.16 3.57
C ASN A 347 9.46 -3.78 4.95
N GLY A 348 9.85 -5.06 5.17
CA GLY A 348 9.79 -5.71 6.47
C GLY A 348 8.42 -6.22 6.89
N ALA A 349 7.50 -6.43 5.95
CA ALA A 349 6.17 -6.98 6.19
C ALA A 349 6.10 -8.49 5.92
N PRO A 350 5.07 -9.18 6.44
CA PRO A 350 4.71 -10.52 6.04
C PRO A 350 4.57 -10.69 4.52
N LEU A 351 4.97 -11.84 4.01
CA LEU A 351 4.53 -12.28 2.69
C LEU A 351 3.09 -12.74 2.80
N ASP A 352 2.23 -12.28 1.90
CA ASP A 352 0.81 -12.65 1.86
C ASP A 352 0.37 -12.93 0.41
N PHE A 353 -0.20 -14.10 0.20
CA PHE A 353 -0.62 -14.58 -1.11
C PHE A 353 -2.03 -15.17 -1.03
N ASN A 354 -2.87 -14.89 -2.01
CA ASN A 354 -4.24 -15.38 -2.09
C ASN A 354 -4.47 -16.23 -3.33
N VAL A 355 -5.23 -17.30 -3.16
CA VAL A 355 -5.73 -18.14 -4.24
C VAL A 355 -7.21 -18.49 -4.03
N VAL A 356 -8.00 -18.58 -5.10
CA VAL A 356 -9.36 -19.11 -5.06
C VAL A 356 -9.29 -20.63 -5.28
N GLY A 357 -9.77 -21.40 -4.30
CA GLY A 357 -9.58 -22.85 -4.25
C GLY A 357 -8.27 -23.24 -3.58
N THR A 358 -7.55 -24.20 -4.11
CA THR A 358 -6.33 -24.78 -3.54
C THR A 358 -5.13 -24.62 -4.49
N LEU A 359 -3.90 -24.64 -3.98
CA LEU A 359 -2.70 -24.61 -4.83
C LEU A 359 -2.60 -25.85 -5.76
N VAL A 360 -3.17 -26.97 -5.34
CA VAL A 360 -3.11 -28.26 -6.08
C VAL A 360 -3.97 -28.22 -7.33
N ASN A 361 -5.16 -27.60 -7.26
CA ASN A 361 -6.19 -27.65 -8.29
C ASN A 361 -6.38 -26.29 -8.99
N GLN A 362 -5.29 -25.59 -9.30
CA GLN A 362 -5.37 -24.37 -10.08
C GLN A 362 -5.33 -24.66 -11.57
N ASP A 363 -6.18 -23.95 -12.34
CA ASP A 363 -6.20 -24.01 -13.81
C ASP A 363 -4.97 -23.30 -14.39
N ASP A 364 -4.59 -22.17 -13.80
CA ASP A 364 -3.38 -21.41 -14.14
C ASP A 364 -2.41 -21.40 -12.95
N ARG A 365 -1.19 -21.90 -13.15
CA ARG A 365 -0.17 -22.12 -12.13
C ARG A 365 1.12 -21.33 -12.33
N VAL A 366 1.12 -20.34 -13.20
CA VAL A 366 2.33 -19.55 -13.54
C VAL A 366 2.94 -18.81 -12.34
N PHE A 367 2.19 -18.60 -11.27
CA PHE A 367 2.66 -17.95 -10.04
C PHE A 367 3.40 -18.89 -9.08
N ILE A 368 3.23 -20.23 -9.19
CA ILE A 368 3.83 -21.21 -8.24
C ILE A 368 5.35 -21.10 -8.15
N PRO A 369 6.10 -20.97 -9.27
CA PRO A 369 7.55 -20.80 -9.18
C PRO A 369 7.98 -19.55 -8.40
N ILE A 370 7.26 -18.45 -8.53
CA ILE A 370 7.53 -17.19 -7.81
C ILE A 370 7.23 -17.34 -6.32
N LEU A 371 6.10 -17.95 -6.00
CA LEU A 371 5.71 -18.25 -4.63
C LEU A 371 6.81 -19.08 -3.94
N ASN A 372 7.21 -20.19 -4.55
CA ASN A 372 8.26 -21.08 -4.01
C ASN A 372 9.62 -20.38 -3.87
N ASP A 373 9.96 -19.52 -4.82
CA ASP A 373 11.22 -18.77 -4.82
C ASP A 373 11.25 -17.76 -3.65
N LEU A 374 10.28 -16.87 -3.55
CA LEU A 374 10.26 -15.80 -2.56
C LEU A 374 9.96 -16.30 -1.14
N TYR A 375 9.01 -17.23 -0.99
CA TYR A 375 8.73 -17.83 0.33
C TYR A 375 9.90 -18.70 0.81
N GLY A 376 10.52 -19.44 -0.11
CA GLY A 376 11.76 -20.19 0.18
C GLY A 376 12.93 -19.29 0.54
N PHE A 377 13.12 -18.16 -0.17
CA PHE A 377 14.15 -17.17 0.18
C PHE A 377 13.91 -16.59 1.57
N HIS A 378 12.69 -16.15 1.85
CA HIS A 378 12.29 -15.61 3.15
C HIS A 378 12.53 -16.63 4.28
N LYS A 379 12.14 -17.90 4.09
CA LYS A 379 12.34 -18.97 5.07
C LYS A 379 13.83 -19.21 5.38
N ARG A 380 14.67 -19.27 4.34
CA ARG A 380 16.12 -19.49 4.52
C ARG A 380 16.82 -18.35 5.25
N ASN A 381 16.25 -17.13 5.17
CA ASN A 381 16.80 -15.91 5.76
C ASN A 381 15.92 -15.35 6.88
N GLU A 382 15.12 -16.18 7.52
CA GLU A 382 14.03 -15.82 8.43
C GLU A 382 14.45 -14.83 9.54
N LYS A 383 15.65 -14.99 10.10
CA LYS A 383 16.19 -14.10 11.14
C LYS A 383 16.35 -12.65 10.67
N LEU A 384 16.61 -12.42 9.38
CA LEU A 384 16.76 -11.09 8.81
C LEU A 384 15.41 -10.37 8.62
N PHE A 385 14.29 -11.07 8.71
CA PHE A 385 12.95 -10.53 8.60
C PHE A 385 12.23 -10.39 9.95
N ALA A 386 12.95 -10.67 11.06
CA ALA A 386 12.39 -10.58 12.40
C ALA A 386 12.76 -9.24 13.07
N ASN A 387 11.81 -8.70 13.86
CA ASN A 387 12.01 -7.55 14.73
C ASN A 387 12.57 -6.30 14.02
N LEU A 388 11.99 -5.96 12.88
CA LEU A 388 12.42 -4.86 12.02
C LEU A 388 11.76 -3.51 12.37
N LYS A 389 12.42 -2.43 11.96
CA LYS A 389 11.88 -1.08 11.88
C LYS A 389 12.38 -0.39 10.61
N PRO A 390 11.58 0.47 9.96
CA PRO A 390 12.06 1.28 8.83
C PRO A 390 13.11 2.29 9.28
N VAL A 391 14.05 2.60 8.38
CA VAL A 391 15.02 3.70 8.50
C VAL A 391 14.64 4.75 7.46
N SER A 392 13.88 5.73 7.88
CA SER A 392 13.32 6.78 7.02
C SER A 392 13.62 8.16 7.60
N HIS A 393 13.79 9.14 6.73
CA HIS A 393 14.14 10.51 7.09
C HIS A 393 13.07 11.51 6.68
N VAL A 394 12.18 11.12 5.75
CA VAL A 394 11.08 11.95 5.25
C VAL A 394 9.76 11.30 5.62
N GLY A 395 8.81 12.10 6.11
CA GLY A 395 7.44 11.67 6.34
C GLY A 395 6.52 12.21 5.25
N LEU A 396 5.87 11.32 4.48
CA LEU A 396 4.82 11.67 3.52
C LEU A 396 3.45 11.56 4.19
N ILE A 397 2.81 12.69 4.43
CA ILE A 397 1.43 12.74 4.98
C ILE A 397 0.47 12.51 3.83
N LYS A 398 -0.34 11.46 3.95
CA LYS A 398 -1.24 10.99 2.91
C LYS A 398 -2.39 11.97 2.64
N GLY A 399 -2.55 12.36 1.39
CA GLY A 399 -3.60 13.26 0.92
C GLY A 399 -4.41 12.68 -0.23
N SER A 400 -4.76 13.51 -1.22
CA SER A 400 -5.54 13.08 -2.37
C SER A 400 -4.79 12.04 -3.21
N GLU A 401 -5.51 11.02 -3.68
CA GLU A 401 -4.94 9.78 -4.23
C GLU A 401 -3.92 10.01 -5.36
N LYS A 402 -4.26 10.79 -6.38
CA LYS A 402 -3.35 11.03 -7.51
C LYS A 402 -2.10 11.84 -7.12
N GLU A 403 -2.26 12.83 -6.24
CA GLU A 403 -1.12 13.61 -5.73
C GLU A 403 -0.20 12.72 -4.91
N TYR A 404 -0.78 11.95 -4.02
CA TYR A 404 -0.09 11.01 -3.16
C TYR A 404 0.69 9.96 -3.95
N ARG A 405 0.08 9.30 -4.97
CA ARG A 405 0.76 8.31 -5.82
C ARG A 405 1.94 8.91 -6.58
N GLY A 406 1.78 10.11 -7.12
CA GLY A 406 2.87 10.80 -7.80
C GLY A 406 4.02 11.19 -6.86
N LEU A 407 3.73 11.53 -5.61
CA LEU A 407 4.75 11.81 -4.60
C LEU A 407 5.49 10.51 -4.15
N ILE A 408 4.79 9.38 -4.01
CA ILE A 408 5.43 8.07 -3.79
C ILE A 408 6.40 7.77 -4.93
N LYS A 409 5.96 7.95 -6.17
CA LYS A 409 6.78 7.70 -7.36
C LYS A 409 8.02 8.59 -7.36
N LEU A 410 7.88 9.89 -7.12
CA LEU A 410 9.00 10.82 -7.01
C LEU A 410 9.99 10.42 -5.91
N LEU A 411 9.50 10.08 -4.72
CA LEU A 411 10.35 9.67 -3.59
C LEU A 411 11.11 8.37 -3.89
N SER A 412 10.44 7.38 -4.48
CA SER A 412 11.02 6.08 -4.81
C SER A 412 12.04 6.18 -5.94
N GLU A 413 11.74 6.92 -7.01
CA GLU A 413 12.63 7.13 -8.16
C GLU A 413 13.86 8.00 -7.81
N GLU A 414 13.74 8.90 -6.82
CA GLU A 414 14.86 9.71 -6.28
C GLU A 414 15.59 9.03 -5.11
N HIS A 415 15.25 7.78 -4.77
CA HIS A 415 15.85 6.98 -3.71
C HIS A 415 15.84 7.68 -2.33
N ILE A 416 14.80 8.46 -2.06
CA ILE A 416 14.60 9.12 -0.77
C ILE A 416 13.89 8.15 0.17
N MET A 417 14.48 7.86 1.33
CA MET A 417 13.87 6.97 2.33
C MET A 417 12.76 7.70 3.07
N TYR A 418 11.53 7.17 2.98
CA TYR A 418 10.32 7.80 3.50
C TYR A 418 9.41 6.83 4.23
N ASP A 419 8.64 7.36 5.19
CA ASP A 419 7.46 6.72 5.78
C ASP A 419 6.19 7.38 5.22
N ILE A 420 5.06 6.68 5.30
CA ILE A 420 3.75 7.22 4.95
C ILE A 420 2.93 7.37 6.23
N ILE A 421 2.37 8.56 6.44
CA ILE A 421 1.67 8.94 7.67
C ILE A 421 0.21 9.26 7.37
N GLU A 422 -0.72 8.54 7.99
CA GLU A 422 -2.14 8.88 7.94
C GLU A 422 -2.40 10.14 8.80
N PRO A 423 -3.04 11.19 8.25
CA PRO A 423 -3.28 12.42 8.99
C PRO A 423 -3.97 12.21 10.35
N ALA A 424 -4.90 11.25 10.41
CA ALA A 424 -5.66 10.96 11.64
C ALA A 424 -4.82 10.36 12.78
N THR A 425 -3.59 9.91 12.52
CA THR A 425 -2.70 9.32 13.54
C THR A 425 -1.73 10.33 14.14
N ILE A 426 -1.60 11.52 13.53
CA ILE A 426 -0.67 12.55 13.96
C ILE A 426 -1.09 13.10 15.33
N GLY A 427 -0.15 13.14 16.26
CA GLY A 427 -0.39 13.61 17.64
C GLY A 427 -1.17 12.66 18.53
N GLY A 428 -1.60 11.50 18.00
CA GLY A 428 -2.27 10.44 18.76
C GLY A 428 -1.30 9.42 19.35
N ASN A 429 -1.80 8.61 20.30
CA ASN A 429 -1.03 7.53 20.94
C ASN A 429 -0.67 6.37 19.98
N SER A 430 -1.31 6.30 18.82
CA SER A 430 -1.07 5.27 17.79
C SER A 430 0.14 5.57 16.92
N SER A 431 0.62 6.81 16.87
CA SER A 431 1.77 7.18 16.04
C SER A 431 3.03 6.43 16.49
N PRO A 432 3.74 5.75 15.59
CA PRO A 432 4.97 5.01 15.92
C PRO A 432 6.16 5.94 16.17
N ARG A 433 6.09 7.20 15.69
CA ARG A 433 7.20 8.14 15.67
C ARG A 433 6.70 9.59 15.76
N PRO A 434 7.32 10.44 16.61
CA PRO A 434 7.03 11.88 16.66
C PRO A 434 7.43 12.58 15.34
N LEU A 435 6.68 13.62 14.95
CA LEU A 435 6.99 14.38 13.72
C LEU A 435 8.41 14.99 13.76
N GLN A 436 8.89 15.40 14.94
CA GLN A 436 10.19 16.03 15.16
C GLN A 436 11.40 15.13 14.81
N GLU A 437 11.18 13.82 14.69
CA GLU A 437 12.22 12.87 14.30
C GLU A 437 12.40 12.76 12.78
N TYR A 438 11.54 13.40 11.97
CA TYR A 438 11.70 13.49 10.54
C TYR A 438 12.54 14.73 10.15
N ASP A 439 13.48 14.56 9.23
CA ASP A 439 14.25 15.66 8.65
C ASP A 439 13.39 16.59 7.80
N ALA A 440 12.35 16.06 7.17
CA ALA A 440 11.35 16.80 6.44
C ALA A 440 10.01 16.09 6.42
N LEU A 441 8.92 16.85 6.32
CA LEU A 441 7.57 16.36 6.06
C LEU A 441 7.10 16.83 4.68
N ILE A 442 6.29 16.01 4.02
CA ILE A 442 5.60 16.34 2.77
C ILE A 442 4.10 16.21 3.01
N LEU A 443 3.36 17.28 2.77
CA LEU A 443 1.90 17.32 2.88
C LEU A 443 1.31 17.34 1.47
N GLY A 444 0.88 16.18 0.98
CA GLY A 444 0.49 15.96 -0.41
C GLY A 444 -1.00 16.22 -0.68
N ASP A 445 -1.44 17.47 -0.85
CA ASP A 445 -2.84 17.83 -1.13
C ASP A 445 -3.82 17.27 -0.09
N VAL A 446 -3.69 17.73 1.16
CA VAL A 446 -4.57 17.39 2.30
C VAL A 446 -5.54 18.56 2.56
N PRO A 447 -6.62 18.70 1.77
CA PRO A 447 -7.51 19.85 1.90
C PRO A 447 -8.27 19.85 3.23
N ASN A 448 -8.79 18.69 3.66
CA ASN A 448 -9.55 18.55 4.90
C ASN A 448 -8.62 18.47 6.09
N MET A 449 -8.68 19.45 6.97
CA MET A 449 -7.73 19.54 8.08
C MET A 449 -8.40 20.11 9.32
N ALA A 450 -8.26 19.45 10.48
CA ALA A 450 -8.64 20.01 11.76
C ALA A 450 -7.66 21.10 12.20
N ASP A 451 -8.14 22.08 12.98
CA ASP A 451 -7.28 23.17 13.52
C ASP A 451 -6.08 22.61 14.29
N GLN A 452 -6.32 21.55 15.09
CA GLN A 452 -5.26 20.90 15.86
C GLN A 452 -4.11 20.38 14.98
N LEU A 453 -4.42 19.77 13.85
CA LEU A 453 -3.38 19.26 12.92
C LEU A 453 -2.62 20.43 12.26
N ALA A 454 -3.32 21.50 11.88
CA ALA A 454 -2.67 22.68 11.33
C ALA A 454 -1.70 23.32 12.34
N ASP A 455 -2.13 23.48 13.59
CA ASP A 455 -1.29 24.03 14.65
C ASP A 455 -0.09 23.12 14.98
N GLN A 456 -0.24 21.80 14.94
CA GLN A 456 0.87 20.84 15.13
C GLN A 456 1.92 20.93 14.00
N LEU A 457 1.49 21.10 12.75
CA LEU A 457 2.40 21.28 11.61
C LEU A 457 3.11 22.63 11.66
N ASP A 458 2.40 23.70 12.00
CA ASP A 458 3.01 25.03 12.18
C ASP A 458 4.02 25.02 13.35
N GLU A 459 3.74 24.34 14.45
CA GLU A 459 4.66 24.21 15.58
C GLU A 459 5.87 23.33 15.24
N TYR A 460 5.69 22.27 14.45
CA TYR A 460 6.79 21.47 13.91
C TYR A 460 7.76 22.35 13.11
N VAL A 461 7.24 23.18 12.19
CA VAL A 461 8.07 24.11 11.39
C VAL A 461 8.72 25.16 12.29
N LYS A 462 7.96 25.79 13.19
CA LYS A 462 8.48 26.84 14.11
C LYS A 462 9.68 26.36 14.92
N ASN A 463 9.70 25.07 15.29
CA ASN A 463 10.77 24.46 16.08
C ASN A 463 11.96 23.95 15.24
N GLY A 464 11.98 24.17 13.93
CA GLY A 464 13.10 23.83 13.04
C GLY A 464 12.79 22.77 12.00
N GLY A 465 11.56 22.25 11.96
CA GLY A 465 11.10 21.29 10.96
C GLY A 465 11.06 21.89 9.54
N LYS A 466 11.12 21.02 8.55
CA LYS A 466 11.06 21.36 7.12
C LYS A 466 9.80 20.77 6.52
N LEU A 467 8.99 21.59 5.84
CA LEU A 467 7.69 21.17 5.34
C LEU A 467 7.51 21.54 3.87
N LEU A 468 7.34 20.55 3.00
CA LEU A 468 6.87 20.70 1.63
C LEU A 468 5.35 20.51 1.60
N VAL A 469 4.62 21.46 1.05
CA VAL A 469 3.16 21.40 0.94
C VAL A 469 2.76 21.55 -0.53
N THR A 470 1.86 20.71 -1.01
CA THR A 470 1.34 20.78 -2.38
C THR A 470 -0.18 20.90 -2.40
N GLY A 471 -0.72 21.35 -3.52
CA GLY A 471 -2.14 21.39 -3.79
C GLY A 471 -2.94 22.33 -2.88
N PHE A 472 -4.12 21.88 -2.52
CA PHE A 472 -5.11 22.62 -1.75
C PHE A 472 -5.10 22.26 -0.26
N SER A 473 -3.94 21.92 0.27
CA SER A 473 -3.79 21.53 1.68
C SER A 473 -4.33 22.62 2.62
N SER A 474 -5.06 22.21 3.65
CA SER A 474 -5.66 23.04 4.72
C SER A 474 -6.70 24.08 4.27
N THR A 475 -7.40 23.85 3.15
CA THR A 475 -8.41 24.77 2.61
C THR A 475 -9.84 24.45 3.06
N ASN A 476 -10.07 23.27 3.62
CA ASN A 476 -11.35 22.83 4.15
C ASN A 476 -11.24 22.55 5.66
N ASP A 477 -12.39 22.59 6.35
CA ASP A 477 -12.46 22.06 7.71
C ASP A 477 -12.39 20.52 7.71
N GLU A 478 -12.37 19.91 8.88
CA GLU A 478 -12.32 18.44 9.06
C GLU A 478 -13.52 17.71 8.48
N THR A 479 -14.65 18.40 8.26
CA THR A 479 -15.86 17.83 7.65
C THR A 479 -15.85 17.90 6.12
N GLY A 480 -14.83 18.56 5.53
CA GLY A 480 -14.73 18.79 4.09
C GLY A 480 -15.45 20.05 3.60
N LYS A 481 -15.89 20.93 4.50
CA LYS A 481 -16.50 22.21 4.13
C LYS A 481 -15.44 23.20 3.70
N PRO A 482 -15.50 23.76 2.46
CA PRO A 482 -14.55 24.76 2.01
C PRO A 482 -14.58 26.04 2.84
N MET A 483 -13.40 26.53 3.21
CA MET A 483 -13.24 27.74 4.01
C MET A 483 -12.80 28.98 3.20
N LYS A 484 -12.39 28.78 1.94
CA LYS A 484 -11.82 29.82 1.07
C LYS A 484 -10.59 30.52 1.68
N ARG A 485 -9.87 29.83 2.53
CA ARG A 485 -8.63 30.30 3.16
C ARG A 485 -7.67 29.14 3.44
N VAL A 486 -6.39 29.42 3.44
CA VAL A 486 -5.34 28.52 3.87
C VAL A 486 -5.16 28.65 5.39
N ARG A 487 -5.12 27.57 6.13
CA ARG A 487 -4.97 27.60 7.59
C ARG A 487 -3.53 27.63 8.07
N LEU A 488 -2.63 26.96 7.35
CA LEU A 488 -1.21 26.87 7.72
C LEU A 488 -0.55 28.23 7.64
N LYS A 489 -0.13 28.76 8.79
CA LYS A 489 0.54 30.06 8.94
C LYS A 489 1.98 30.01 8.46
N SER A 490 2.61 28.84 8.53
CA SER A 490 4.02 28.65 8.17
C SER A 490 4.30 28.77 6.67
N LEU A 491 3.27 28.75 5.80
CA LEU A 491 3.46 28.75 4.35
C LEU A 491 3.91 30.10 3.75
N GLY A 492 3.85 31.18 4.52
CA GLY A 492 4.25 32.50 4.03
C GLY A 492 3.26 33.13 3.03
N VAL A 493 1.99 32.75 3.11
CA VAL A 493 0.90 33.30 2.29
C VAL A 493 -0.15 33.98 3.16
N LEU A 494 -0.86 34.97 2.58
CA LEU A 494 -2.07 35.49 3.20
C LEU A 494 -3.16 34.40 3.20
N PRO A 495 -4.05 34.40 4.18
CA PRO A 495 -5.05 33.31 4.30
C PRO A 495 -5.94 33.17 3.08
N GLU A 496 -6.41 34.28 2.50
CA GLU A 496 -7.34 34.28 1.37
C GLU A 496 -6.60 33.94 0.07
N TYR A 497 -7.26 33.14 -0.77
CA TYR A 497 -6.78 32.79 -2.10
C TYR A 497 -7.87 32.90 -3.15
N GLU A 498 -7.48 33.06 -4.40
CA GLU A 498 -8.33 32.97 -5.57
C GLU A 498 -8.12 31.63 -6.27
N LEU A 499 -9.20 30.89 -6.53
CA LEU A 499 -9.14 29.69 -7.32
C LEU A 499 -9.03 30.04 -8.81
N PHE A 500 -7.95 29.61 -9.44
CA PHE A 500 -7.82 29.62 -10.89
C PHE A 500 -8.15 28.20 -11.37
N PRO A 501 -9.33 28.01 -12.00
CA PRO A 501 -9.78 26.68 -12.36
C PRO A 501 -8.93 26.08 -13.46
N GLN A 502 -9.00 24.77 -13.61
CA GLN A 502 -8.30 24.01 -14.64
C GLN A 502 -8.41 24.67 -16.02
N SER A 503 -7.29 25.02 -16.58
CA SER A 503 -7.21 25.63 -17.91
C SER A 503 -6.25 24.88 -18.82
N LYS A 504 -6.47 25.01 -20.12
CA LYS A 504 -5.55 24.50 -21.15
C LYS A 504 -4.44 25.52 -21.37
N SER A 505 -3.26 25.06 -21.79
CA SER A 505 -2.11 25.91 -22.17
C SER A 505 -1.65 26.89 -21.07
N THR A 506 -1.60 26.43 -19.84
CA THR A 506 -1.12 27.18 -18.67
C THR A 506 0.32 26.75 -18.35
N TYR A 507 1.15 27.72 -17.99
CA TYR A 507 2.54 27.49 -17.67
C TYR A 507 2.96 28.24 -16.41
N LEU A 508 4.12 27.86 -15.90
CA LEU A 508 4.86 28.60 -14.89
C LEU A 508 6.18 29.06 -15.52
N GLN A 509 6.38 30.38 -15.64
CA GLN A 509 7.61 30.97 -16.16
C GLN A 509 8.70 30.86 -15.11
N VAL A 510 9.89 30.41 -15.53
CA VAL A 510 11.08 30.25 -14.69
C VAL A 510 12.09 31.31 -15.08
N SER A 511 12.32 32.29 -14.23
CA SER A 511 13.29 33.34 -14.47
C SER A 511 14.75 32.88 -14.23
N ASP A 512 15.74 33.61 -14.71
CA ASP A 512 17.16 33.32 -14.43
C ASP A 512 17.49 33.37 -12.93
N ILE A 513 16.77 34.20 -12.17
CA ILE A 513 16.89 34.22 -10.71
C ILE A 513 16.36 32.96 -10.09
N ASP A 514 15.21 32.44 -10.56
CA ASP A 514 14.63 31.18 -10.11
C ASP A 514 15.60 30.03 -10.38
N LYS A 515 16.18 29.96 -11.60
CA LYS A 515 17.14 28.90 -11.99
C LYS A 515 18.35 28.83 -11.05
N LYS A 516 18.84 29.97 -10.56
CA LYS A 516 19.95 29.97 -9.59
C LYS A 516 19.59 29.31 -8.27
N THR A 517 18.37 29.50 -7.78
CA THR A 517 17.90 28.93 -6.51
C THR A 517 17.42 27.48 -6.69
N LEU A 518 16.68 27.23 -7.78
CA LEU A 518 16.15 25.87 -8.06
C LEU A 518 17.25 24.90 -8.51
N GLY A 519 18.39 25.41 -8.99
CA GLY A 519 19.52 24.62 -9.47
C GLY A 519 19.54 24.49 -10.99
N THR A 520 20.71 24.76 -11.55
CA THR A 520 20.92 24.83 -13.01
C THR A 520 20.77 23.47 -13.68
N ASP A 521 21.06 22.37 -13.00
CA ASP A 521 21.05 21.03 -13.64
C ASP A 521 19.64 20.62 -14.12
N GLY A 522 18.59 21.01 -13.40
CA GLY A 522 17.20 20.71 -13.77
C GLY A 522 16.52 21.77 -14.64
N PHE A 523 17.02 23.03 -14.60
CA PHE A 523 16.33 24.17 -15.21
C PHE A 523 17.19 25.00 -16.19
N ARG A 524 18.40 24.55 -16.53
CA ARG A 524 19.33 25.31 -17.42
C ARG A 524 18.63 25.81 -18.69
N ASP A 525 17.96 24.90 -19.36
CA ASP A 525 17.30 25.12 -20.66
C ASP A 525 15.76 25.04 -20.54
N VAL A 526 15.20 25.34 -19.35
CA VAL A 526 13.76 25.28 -19.07
C VAL A 526 13.30 26.67 -18.59
N ASP A 527 12.56 27.36 -19.44
CA ASP A 527 11.93 28.63 -19.12
C ASP A 527 10.46 28.51 -18.73
N LEU A 528 9.85 27.38 -19.04
CA LEU A 528 8.43 27.11 -18.80
C LEU A 528 8.22 25.72 -18.22
N VAL A 529 7.45 25.65 -17.14
CA VAL A 529 6.93 24.39 -16.58
C VAL A 529 5.44 24.30 -16.88
N MET A 530 5.00 23.22 -17.51
CA MET A 530 3.58 23.05 -17.81
C MET A 530 2.75 22.82 -16.54
N MET A 531 1.53 23.36 -16.51
CA MET A 531 0.55 23.17 -15.47
C MET A 531 -0.85 23.05 -16.10
N TYR A 532 -1.65 22.07 -15.70
CA TYR A 532 -2.95 21.78 -16.33
C TYR A 532 -4.08 21.49 -15.32
N SER A 533 -3.81 21.64 -14.02
CA SER A 533 -4.82 21.47 -12.96
C SER A 533 -5.32 22.80 -12.41
N ASP A 534 -6.21 22.73 -11.43
CA ASP A 534 -6.56 23.89 -10.62
C ASP A 534 -5.31 24.47 -9.96
N PHE A 535 -5.28 25.79 -9.84
CA PHE A 535 -4.19 26.54 -9.25
C PHE A 535 -4.73 27.49 -8.18
N MET A 536 -4.02 27.60 -7.07
CA MET A 536 -4.36 28.51 -5.99
C MET A 536 -3.52 29.77 -6.11
N LYS A 537 -4.12 30.89 -6.57
CA LYS A 537 -3.45 32.18 -6.57
C LYS A 537 -3.39 32.73 -5.15
N CYS A 538 -2.18 32.75 -4.59
CA CYS A 538 -1.90 33.24 -3.25
C CYS A 538 -1.14 34.57 -3.32
N LYS A 539 -1.40 35.45 -2.34
CA LYS A 539 -0.54 36.61 -2.05
C LYS A 539 0.45 36.22 -0.97
N THR A 540 1.73 36.54 -1.18
CA THR A 540 2.79 36.23 -0.21
C THR A 540 2.83 37.23 0.93
N THR A 541 3.32 36.80 2.09
CA THR A 541 3.72 37.66 3.21
C THR A 541 5.08 38.28 2.93
N GLY A 542 5.49 39.34 3.68
CA GLY A 542 6.79 39.97 3.50
C GLY A 542 8.00 39.08 3.81
N SER A 543 7.83 37.95 4.49
CA SER A 543 8.89 36.99 4.81
C SER A 543 9.08 35.90 3.75
N ALA A 544 8.13 35.75 2.84
CA ALA A 544 8.14 34.70 1.85
C ALA A 544 8.89 35.10 0.57
N GLN A 545 9.56 34.12 -0.03
CA GLN A 545 10.24 34.24 -1.30
C GLN A 545 9.42 33.53 -2.39
N PRO A 546 8.79 34.29 -3.32
CA PRO A 546 8.10 33.73 -4.46
C PRO A 546 9.06 33.27 -5.55
N TYR A 547 8.72 32.20 -6.23
CA TYR A 547 9.42 31.67 -7.41
C TYR A 547 8.42 31.33 -8.48
N MET A 548 8.82 31.40 -9.72
CA MET A 548 8.05 31.07 -10.90
C MET A 548 6.74 31.86 -10.99
N LYS A 549 6.41 32.36 -12.12
CA LYS A 549 5.20 33.17 -12.32
C LYS A 549 4.18 32.42 -13.16
N LEU A 550 2.92 32.46 -12.75
CA LEU A 550 1.81 31.87 -13.50
C LEU A 550 1.61 32.64 -14.81
N VAL A 551 1.67 31.88 -15.92
CA VAL A 551 1.19 32.30 -17.24
C VAL A 551 -0.16 31.64 -17.43
N PRO A 552 -1.28 32.38 -17.35
CA PRO A 552 -2.62 31.82 -17.52
C PRO A 552 -2.78 31.19 -18.90
N ALA A 553 -3.97 30.66 -19.18
CA ALA A 553 -4.26 30.03 -20.45
C ALA A 553 -3.83 30.92 -21.64
N THR A 554 -2.80 30.47 -22.34
CA THR A 554 -2.28 31.14 -23.52
C THR A 554 -3.20 30.94 -24.71
N ARG A 555 -3.02 31.73 -25.74
CA ARG A 555 -3.70 31.55 -27.01
C ARG A 555 -3.41 30.15 -27.55
N PHE A 556 -4.47 29.43 -27.85
CA PHE A 556 -4.41 28.05 -28.29
C PHE A 556 -5.09 27.90 -29.64
N GLY A 557 -4.37 27.34 -30.61
CA GLY A 557 -4.87 27.22 -31.99
C GLY A 557 -3.76 26.73 -32.92
N PRO A 558 -3.80 27.09 -34.23
CA PRO A 558 -2.69 26.81 -35.11
C PRO A 558 -1.41 27.51 -34.61
N PRO A 559 -0.22 27.03 -34.98
CA PRO A 559 1.05 27.50 -34.43
C PRO A 559 1.23 29.04 -34.44
N GLU A 560 0.72 29.68 -35.47
CA GLU A 560 0.74 31.14 -35.63
C GLU A 560 -0.04 31.91 -34.56
N LYS A 561 -0.90 31.21 -33.81
CA LYS A 561 -1.74 31.75 -32.73
C LYS A 561 -1.38 31.23 -31.36
N SER A 562 -0.34 30.39 -31.26
CA SER A 562 0.07 29.75 -30.01
C SER A 562 1.26 30.43 -29.40
N TYR A 563 1.06 31.61 -28.75
CA TYR A 563 2.09 32.38 -28.09
C TYR A 563 1.52 33.15 -26.90
N PHE A 564 2.42 33.60 -26.03
CA PHE A 564 2.14 34.58 -24.97
C PHE A 564 3.23 35.66 -24.99
N THR A 565 2.97 36.76 -24.29
CA THR A 565 3.90 37.89 -24.14
C THR A 565 4.12 38.16 -22.65
N GLU A 566 5.09 38.97 -22.28
CA GLU A 566 5.32 39.38 -20.90
C GLU A 566 4.07 40.03 -20.25
N ALA A 567 3.20 40.66 -21.04
CA ALA A 567 1.94 41.21 -20.55
C ALA A 567 0.92 40.16 -20.09
N ASP A 568 1.10 38.93 -20.51
CA ASP A 568 0.24 37.79 -20.12
C ASP A 568 0.72 37.12 -18.81
N VAL A 569 1.94 37.42 -18.36
CA VAL A 569 2.54 36.85 -17.15
C VAL A 569 1.99 37.54 -15.92
N THR A 570 1.51 36.77 -14.96
CA THR A 570 0.96 37.29 -13.70
C THR A 570 2.01 37.33 -12.59
N ASP A 571 1.70 37.99 -11.48
CA ASP A 571 2.55 37.98 -10.28
C ASP A 571 2.23 36.80 -9.33
N ALA A 572 1.33 35.90 -9.70
CA ALA A 572 0.98 34.73 -8.89
C ALA A 572 2.12 33.69 -8.89
N PRO A 573 2.72 33.39 -7.73
CA PRO A 573 3.87 32.50 -7.65
C PRO A 573 3.46 31.03 -7.83
N GLY A 574 4.26 30.28 -8.61
CA GLY A 574 4.10 28.84 -8.80
C GLY A 574 4.75 28.00 -7.70
N LEU A 575 5.66 28.60 -6.93
CA LEU A 575 6.30 28.02 -5.75
C LEU A 575 6.64 29.15 -4.77
N ILE A 576 6.51 28.89 -3.48
CA ILE A 576 6.75 29.87 -2.42
C ILE A 576 7.64 29.20 -1.36
N GLY A 577 8.82 29.77 -1.13
CA GLY A 577 9.69 29.43 -0.01
C GLY A 577 9.44 30.36 1.17
N ASN A 578 9.47 29.85 2.40
CA ASN A 578 9.33 30.70 3.58
C ASN A 578 10.18 30.18 4.75
N VAL A 579 10.59 31.11 5.62
CA VAL A 579 11.19 30.80 6.91
C VAL A 579 10.17 31.13 8.00
N TYR A 580 9.87 30.16 8.85
CA TYR A 580 8.92 30.30 9.94
C TYR A 580 9.52 29.78 11.26
N GLY A 581 9.78 30.71 12.18
CA GLY A 581 10.55 30.37 13.38
C GLY A 581 11.97 29.92 13.04
N LYS A 582 12.31 28.68 13.41
CA LYS A 582 13.61 28.07 13.08
C LYS A 582 13.57 27.18 11.84
N GLY A 583 12.38 26.91 11.32
CA GLY A 583 12.16 25.97 10.22
C GLY A 583 11.93 26.67 8.88
N LYS A 584 11.69 25.84 7.88
CA LYS A 584 11.48 26.26 6.49
C LYS A 584 10.28 25.56 5.88
N THR A 585 9.57 26.27 5.01
CA THR A 585 8.51 25.67 4.20
C THR A 585 8.74 25.92 2.71
N VAL A 586 8.24 25.00 1.89
CA VAL A 586 8.00 25.21 0.46
C VAL A 586 6.53 24.90 0.22
N PHE A 587 5.84 25.84 -0.39
CA PHE A 587 4.46 25.67 -0.81
C PHE A 587 4.35 25.72 -2.33
N ILE A 588 3.76 24.67 -2.90
CA ILE A 588 3.46 24.54 -4.33
C ILE A 588 1.93 24.57 -4.45
N PRO A 589 1.31 25.70 -4.85
CA PRO A 589 -0.14 25.93 -4.80
C PRO A 589 -0.92 25.22 -5.92
N TRP A 590 -0.43 24.06 -6.32
CA TRP A 590 -1.01 23.15 -7.32
C TRP A 590 -0.52 21.72 -7.09
N ARG A 591 -1.10 20.72 -7.80
CA ARG A 591 -0.84 19.29 -7.56
C ARG A 591 0.34 18.79 -8.38
N LEU A 592 1.55 18.97 -7.88
CA LEU A 592 2.81 18.56 -8.52
C LEU A 592 2.88 17.04 -8.72
N GLY A 593 2.51 16.27 -7.68
CA GLY A 593 2.53 14.80 -7.72
C GLY A 593 1.57 14.28 -8.79
N SER A 594 0.35 14.81 -8.86
CA SER A 594 -0.64 14.41 -9.88
C SER A 594 -0.15 14.66 -11.31
N HIS A 595 0.60 15.75 -11.54
CA HIS A 595 1.21 16.03 -12.84
C HIS A 595 2.30 14.99 -13.16
N TYR A 596 3.12 14.67 -12.16
CA TYR A 596 4.16 13.66 -12.33
C TYR A 596 3.60 12.25 -12.54
N GLU A 597 2.58 11.86 -11.78
CA GLU A 597 1.87 10.59 -11.97
C GLU A 597 1.34 10.45 -13.40
N PHE A 598 0.77 11.53 -13.93
CA PHE A 598 0.16 11.53 -15.26
C PHE A 598 1.17 11.43 -16.41
N LYS A 599 2.33 12.13 -16.34
CA LYS A 599 3.28 12.25 -17.48
C LYS A 599 4.74 11.98 -17.15
N GLY A 600 5.14 11.91 -15.89
CA GLY A 600 6.56 11.75 -15.52
C GLY A 600 7.48 12.85 -16.09
N HIS A 601 6.97 14.10 -16.19
CA HIS A 601 7.69 15.17 -16.89
C HIS A 601 8.93 15.63 -16.11
N HIS A 602 10.06 15.77 -16.80
CA HIS A 602 11.37 16.09 -16.21
C HIS A 602 11.37 17.37 -15.35
N ALA A 603 10.65 18.41 -15.77
CA ALA A 603 10.60 19.68 -15.02
C ALA A 603 9.84 19.54 -13.67
N HIS A 604 8.79 18.71 -13.61
CA HIS A 604 8.10 18.43 -12.35
C HIS A 604 9.00 17.67 -11.37
N ARG A 605 9.75 16.69 -11.87
CA ARG A 605 10.77 15.98 -11.08
C ARG A 605 11.85 16.95 -10.58
N ALA A 606 12.39 17.77 -11.46
CA ALA A 606 13.41 18.77 -11.10
C ALA A 606 12.89 19.74 -10.03
N LEU A 607 11.62 20.17 -10.12
CA LEU A 607 11.00 21.07 -9.14
C LEU A 607 10.87 20.40 -7.77
N PHE A 608 10.45 19.14 -7.72
CA PHE A 608 10.38 18.35 -6.49
C PHE A 608 11.75 18.24 -5.82
N VAL A 609 12.76 17.87 -6.59
CA VAL A 609 14.15 17.76 -6.09
C VAL A 609 14.67 19.12 -5.59
N ALA A 610 14.44 20.20 -6.34
CA ALA A 610 14.83 21.55 -5.94
C ALA A 610 14.15 21.98 -4.64
N ALA A 611 12.86 21.72 -4.49
CA ALA A 611 12.12 22.03 -3.27
C ALA A 611 12.74 21.34 -2.04
N LEU A 612 13.04 20.06 -2.12
CA LEU A 612 13.60 19.30 -0.99
C LEU A 612 15.08 19.60 -0.74
N LYS A 613 15.92 19.59 -1.80
CA LYS A 613 17.38 19.68 -1.64
C LYS A 613 17.89 21.12 -1.57
N ASN A 614 17.40 22.00 -2.44
CA ASN A 614 17.97 23.34 -2.56
C ASN A 614 17.29 24.35 -1.63
N ILE A 615 15.96 24.33 -1.52
CA ILE A 615 15.23 25.29 -0.69
C ILE A 615 15.12 24.80 0.75
N LEU A 616 14.55 23.61 0.97
CA LEU A 616 14.43 23.03 2.32
C LEU A 616 15.76 22.53 2.88
N GLN A 617 16.72 22.22 2.05
CA GLN A 617 18.04 21.70 2.44
C GLN A 617 17.89 20.43 3.31
N THR A 618 17.06 19.50 2.85
CA THR A 618 16.83 18.20 3.53
C THR A 618 18.12 17.36 3.48
N PRO A 619 18.59 16.81 4.59
CA PRO A 619 19.76 15.95 4.60
C PRO A 619 19.56 14.68 3.74
N GLU A 620 20.59 14.24 3.07
CA GLU A 620 20.58 12.97 2.36
C GLU A 620 21.04 11.84 3.31
N SER A 621 20.27 10.77 3.38
CA SER A 621 20.60 9.57 4.17
C SER A 621 21.19 8.45 3.32
N LEU A 622 20.91 8.47 2.03
CA LEU A 622 21.40 7.51 1.04
C LEU A 622 21.81 8.27 -0.23
N LYS A 623 22.89 7.85 -0.86
CA LYS A 623 23.37 8.36 -2.17
C LYS A 623 23.64 7.18 -3.08
N THR A 624 23.24 7.30 -4.34
CA THR A 624 23.37 6.22 -5.31
C THR A 624 23.43 6.77 -6.74
N ASN A 625 23.98 5.96 -7.65
CA ASN A 625 23.84 6.11 -9.09
C ASN A 625 22.80 5.15 -9.68
N ALA A 626 21.96 4.55 -8.83
CA ALA A 626 20.96 3.60 -9.26
C ALA A 626 20.03 4.21 -10.31
N SER A 627 19.60 3.40 -11.25
CA SER A 627 18.48 3.75 -12.14
C SER A 627 17.24 4.06 -11.31
N PRO A 628 16.41 5.04 -11.70
CA PRO A 628 15.08 5.26 -11.10
C PRO A 628 14.18 3.99 -11.09
N LEU A 629 14.52 2.99 -11.90
CA LEU A 629 13.84 1.70 -11.95
C LEU A 629 14.25 0.74 -10.82
N ILE A 630 15.19 1.11 -9.96
CA ILE A 630 15.52 0.38 -8.74
C ILE A 630 14.85 1.08 -7.56
N GLU A 631 13.80 0.47 -7.02
CA GLU A 631 13.28 0.91 -5.72
C GLU A 631 14.22 0.48 -4.61
N MET A 632 14.54 1.39 -3.71
CA MET A 632 15.36 1.12 -2.52
C MET A 632 14.54 1.23 -1.24
N THR A 633 14.77 0.28 -0.34
CA THR A 633 14.20 0.28 1.00
C THR A 633 15.31 0.17 2.03
N HIS A 634 15.11 0.70 3.24
CA HIS A 634 16.11 0.62 4.30
C HIS A 634 15.44 0.18 5.60
N MET A 635 15.88 -0.95 6.13
CA MET A 635 15.34 -1.54 7.36
C MET A 635 16.47 -1.82 8.35
N ALA A 636 16.20 -1.63 9.63
CA ALA A 636 17.12 -1.97 10.71
C ALA A 636 16.45 -2.93 11.71
N ASN A 637 17.23 -3.84 12.25
CA ASN A 637 16.79 -4.66 13.36
C ASN A 637 16.68 -3.82 14.64
N ARG A 638 15.60 -3.98 15.40
CA ARG A 638 15.33 -3.17 16.63
C ARG A 638 16.34 -3.47 17.76
N SER A 639 16.92 -4.68 17.82
CA SER A 639 17.99 -5.00 18.77
C SER A 639 19.33 -4.38 18.36
N GLY A 640 19.44 -3.86 17.13
CA GLY A 640 20.67 -3.30 16.59
C GLY A 640 21.70 -4.35 16.20
N ALA A 641 21.28 -5.55 15.80
CA ALA A 641 22.16 -6.61 15.34
C ALA A 641 22.62 -6.43 13.88
N PHE A 642 21.77 -5.84 13.05
CA PHE A 642 22.00 -5.60 11.62
C PHE A 642 21.09 -4.53 11.06
N GLU A 643 21.40 -4.07 9.87
CA GLU A 643 20.49 -3.34 8.99
C GLU A 643 20.65 -3.84 7.56
N TRP A 644 19.71 -3.53 6.68
CA TRP A 644 19.84 -3.87 5.27
C TRP A 644 19.14 -2.87 4.35
N ILE A 645 19.65 -2.79 3.11
CA ILE A 645 19.05 -2.04 2.02
C ILE A 645 18.51 -3.04 1.02
N GLY A 646 17.20 -2.99 0.76
CA GLY A 646 16.54 -3.75 -0.29
C GLY A 646 16.66 -3.02 -1.62
N LEU A 647 16.82 -3.77 -2.70
CA LEU A 647 16.87 -3.27 -4.08
C LEU A 647 15.88 -4.08 -4.92
N ILE A 648 14.80 -3.44 -5.38
CA ILE A 648 13.75 -4.06 -6.20
C ILE A 648 13.87 -3.52 -7.61
N ASN A 649 13.96 -4.40 -8.61
CA ASN A 649 14.13 -4.01 -10.00
C ASN A 649 12.77 -3.97 -10.73
N HIS A 650 12.30 -2.77 -11.03
CA HIS A 650 11.03 -2.49 -11.74
C HIS A 650 11.18 -2.40 -13.27
N SER A 651 12.37 -2.66 -13.83
CA SER A 651 12.64 -2.44 -15.27
C SER A 651 11.85 -3.36 -16.22
N GLY A 652 11.14 -4.34 -15.69
CA GLY A 652 10.28 -5.23 -16.47
C GLY A 652 8.95 -4.60 -16.92
N GLN A 653 8.58 -3.44 -16.40
CA GLN A 653 7.32 -2.78 -16.79
C GLN A 653 7.45 -2.01 -18.10
N ILE A 654 6.58 -2.33 -19.08
CA ILE A 654 6.48 -1.65 -20.37
C ILE A 654 4.99 -1.35 -20.59
N GLY A 655 4.55 -0.16 -20.20
CA GLY A 655 3.12 0.17 -20.19
C GLY A 655 2.33 -0.79 -19.29
N ALA A 656 1.30 -1.43 -19.85
CA ALA A 656 0.48 -2.44 -19.16
C ALA A 656 1.14 -3.83 -19.10
N SER A 657 2.26 -4.05 -19.81
CA SER A 657 2.95 -5.35 -19.84
C SER A 657 4.02 -5.42 -18.75
N LEU A 658 4.07 -6.55 -18.04
CA LEU A 658 5.17 -6.86 -17.13
C LEU A 658 5.93 -8.08 -17.65
N ARG A 659 7.22 -7.90 -17.85
CA ARG A 659 8.19 -8.89 -18.33
C ARG A 659 9.23 -9.17 -17.25
N GLU A 660 10.12 -10.12 -17.51
CA GLU A 660 11.31 -10.31 -16.70
C GLU A 660 12.11 -9.00 -16.67
N PRO A 661 12.56 -8.54 -15.49
CA PRO A 661 13.33 -7.30 -15.39
C PRO A 661 14.70 -7.43 -16.06
N ILE A 662 15.17 -6.34 -16.64
CA ILE A 662 16.52 -6.26 -17.21
C ILE A 662 17.50 -6.09 -16.07
N PRO A 663 18.54 -6.95 -15.94
CA PRO A 663 19.53 -6.80 -14.88
C PRO A 663 20.25 -5.45 -14.94
N ILE A 664 20.23 -4.72 -13.83
CA ILE A 664 20.93 -3.44 -13.67
C ILE A 664 22.30 -3.72 -13.04
N LEU A 665 23.36 -3.14 -13.62
CA LEU A 665 24.73 -3.42 -13.26
C LEU A 665 25.39 -2.24 -12.55
N ASN A 666 26.37 -2.57 -11.69
CA ASN A 666 27.29 -1.60 -11.06
C ASN A 666 26.57 -0.46 -10.30
N THR A 667 25.59 -0.84 -9.48
CA THR A 667 24.86 0.12 -8.65
C THR A 667 25.68 0.48 -7.42
N THR A 668 26.14 1.74 -7.35
CA THR A 668 26.80 2.28 -6.14
C THR A 668 25.76 2.55 -5.07
N VAL A 669 25.99 2.08 -3.86
CA VAL A 669 25.18 2.37 -2.68
C VAL A 669 26.06 3.00 -1.61
N ARG A 670 25.70 4.21 -1.18
CA ARG A 670 26.40 4.96 -0.14
C ARG A 670 25.42 5.37 0.94
N PHE A 671 25.62 4.94 2.17
CA PHE A 671 24.72 5.18 3.30
C PHE A 671 25.49 5.38 4.60
N LYS A 672 24.81 5.89 5.64
CA LYS A 672 25.37 6.02 6.98
C LYS A 672 24.84 4.87 7.83
N PRO A 673 25.65 3.87 8.18
CA PRO A 673 25.21 2.78 9.04
C PRO A 673 25.02 3.26 10.49
N ALA A 674 24.11 2.60 11.20
CA ALA A 674 23.83 2.92 12.60
C ALA A 674 25.01 2.60 13.55
N LYS A 675 25.88 1.63 13.17
CA LYS A 675 27.04 1.17 13.93
C LYS A 675 28.22 0.85 13.00
N PRO A 676 29.44 0.69 13.53
CA PRO A 676 30.60 0.27 12.72
C PRO A 676 30.34 -1.04 11.99
N VAL A 677 30.61 -1.03 10.69
CA VAL A 677 30.36 -2.18 9.80
C VAL A 677 31.48 -3.19 9.89
N LYS A 678 31.10 -4.45 10.05
CA LYS A 678 32.02 -5.60 9.96
C LYS A 678 32.04 -6.18 8.55
N GLN A 679 30.86 -6.37 7.94
CA GLN A 679 30.69 -7.08 6.68
C GLN A 679 29.47 -6.55 5.91
N LEU A 680 29.58 -6.50 4.58
CA LEU A 680 28.46 -6.29 3.67
C LEU A 680 28.22 -7.54 2.82
N LYS A 681 26.98 -8.01 2.75
CA LYS A 681 26.62 -9.21 2.00
C LYS A 681 25.33 -9.03 1.22
N LEU A 682 25.34 -9.47 -0.04
CA LEU A 682 24.17 -9.57 -0.89
C LEU A 682 23.51 -10.94 -0.68
N MET A 683 22.25 -10.93 -0.25
CA MET A 683 21.56 -12.16 0.16
C MET A 683 20.98 -12.97 -1.00
N ARG A 684 20.59 -12.31 -2.08
CA ARG A 684 20.04 -12.98 -3.27
C ARG A 684 21.14 -13.62 -4.11
N SER A 685 22.18 -12.86 -4.40
CA SER A 685 23.35 -13.33 -5.18
C SER A 685 24.37 -14.12 -4.35
N GLY A 686 24.38 -13.92 -3.03
CA GLY A 686 25.31 -14.57 -2.10
C GLY A 686 26.71 -13.96 -2.07
N ASN A 687 26.91 -12.81 -2.71
CA ASN A 687 28.21 -12.14 -2.78
C ASN A 687 28.52 -11.34 -1.52
N GLU A 688 29.75 -11.45 -1.03
CA GLU A 688 30.31 -10.51 -0.07
C GLU A 688 30.90 -9.32 -0.82
N LEU A 689 30.66 -8.09 -0.31
CA LEU A 689 31.11 -6.87 -0.94
C LEU A 689 32.23 -6.20 -0.16
N THR A 690 33.23 -5.71 -0.89
CA THR A 690 34.18 -4.73 -0.37
C THR A 690 33.51 -3.38 -0.26
N PHE A 691 33.95 -2.59 0.72
CA PHE A 691 33.41 -1.25 0.95
C PHE A 691 34.47 -0.28 1.41
N THR A 692 34.24 1.01 1.21
CA THR A 692 35.04 2.09 1.78
C THR A 692 34.26 2.80 2.87
N LEU A 693 34.98 3.34 3.86
CA LEU A 693 34.41 4.15 4.95
C LEU A 693 35.04 5.54 4.92
N THR A 694 34.22 6.56 4.64
CA THR A 694 34.68 7.96 4.57
C THR A 694 33.69 8.87 5.28
N ASN A 695 34.14 9.57 6.31
CA ASN A 695 33.31 10.52 7.10
C ASN A 695 31.99 9.90 7.61
N GLY A 696 32.03 8.65 8.08
CA GLY A 696 30.87 7.90 8.57
C GLY A 696 29.95 7.36 7.47
N TRP A 697 30.31 7.53 6.19
CA TRP A 697 29.60 6.93 5.06
C TRP A 697 30.30 5.65 4.62
N VAL A 698 29.52 4.59 4.51
CA VAL A 698 29.89 3.35 3.85
C VAL A 698 29.51 3.43 2.39
N GLU A 699 30.43 3.07 1.50
CA GLU A 699 30.19 3.03 0.06
C GLU A 699 30.63 1.68 -0.50
N CYS A 700 29.75 1.05 -1.29
CA CYS A 700 30.01 -0.21 -1.97
C CYS A 700 29.36 -0.22 -3.37
N VAL A 701 29.76 -1.18 -4.21
CA VAL A 701 29.15 -1.39 -5.53
C VAL A 701 28.44 -2.73 -5.53
N VAL A 702 27.13 -2.71 -5.81
CA VAL A 702 26.34 -3.90 -6.09
C VAL A 702 26.54 -4.26 -7.56
N PRO A 703 27.19 -5.39 -7.86
CA PRO A 703 27.61 -5.66 -9.25
C PRO A 703 26.44 -5.95 -10.18
N ARG A 704 25.34 -6.52 -9.67
CA ARG A 704 24.17 -6.86 -10.48
C ARG A 704 22.93 -6.99 -9.62
N VAL A 705 21.84 -6.31 -10.03
CA VAL A 705 20.48 -6.50 -9.50
C VAL A 705 19.64 -7.12 -10.62
N ALA A 706 19.32 -8.40 -10.50
CA ALA A 706 18.52 -9.12 -11.49
C ALA A 706 17.04 -8.78 -11.32
N ASP A 707 16.35 -9.43 -10.41
CA ASP A 707 14.98 -9.13 -9.98
C ASP A 707 14.97 -8.33 -8.68
N PHE A 708 15.81 -8.73 -7.72
CA PHE A 708 16.06 -8.00 -6.48
C PHE A 708 17.40 -8.44 -5.86
N ASP A 709 17.87 -7.67 -4.89
CA ASP A 709 18.86 -8.14 -3.91
C ASP A 709 18.62 -7.46 -2.55
N MET A 710 19.26 -7.96 -1.52
CA MET A 710 19.20 -7.42 -0.17
C MET A 710 20.64 -7.27 0.34
N LEU A 711 21.09 -6.01 0.44
CA LEU A 711 22.42 -5.66 0.95
C LEU A 711 22.36 -5.61 2.48
N VAL A 712 22.79 -6.68 3.12
CA VAL A 712 22.85 -6.79 4.59
C VAL A 712 24.15 -6.24 5.12
N CYS A 713 24.05 -5.36 6.10
CA CYS A 713 25.13 -4.77 6.85
C CYS A 713 25.20 -5.44 8.24
N LEU A 714 26.25 -6.22 8.48
CA LEU A 714 26.55 -6.81 9.78
C LEU A 714 27.50 -5.92 10.55
N TYR A 715 27.23 -5.69 11.83
CA TYR A 715 28.02 -4.83 12.69
C TYR A 715 29.18 -5.58 13.39
N GLN A 716 30.17 -4.79 13.85
CA GLN A 716 31.30 -5.29 14.62
C GLN A 716 30.88 -5.84 15.97
#